data_19073009acde5bce42d84cce416bc346
#
_entry.id   19073009acde5bce42d84cce416bc346
#
_cell.length_a   1.000
_cell.length_b   1.000
_cell.length_c   1.000
_cell.angle_alpha   90.00
_cell.angle_beta   90.00
_cell.angle_gamma   90.00
#
_symmetry.space_group_name_H-M   'P 1'
#
loop_
_entity.id
_entity.type
_entity.pdbx_description
1 polymer ?
#
loop_
_entity_poly.entity_id
_entity_poly.type
_entity_poly.pdbx_seq_one_letter_code
_entity_poly.pdbx_strand_id
1 'polypeptide(L)'
;MVKFSELNDAQQEAVISDAKHLRIIAGAGSGKTRVLTMRIVYEIEELGVAPYNILAITFTNKAANEMKSRINQMLGDKGTGCFISTIHSLCMRILSQEIEVLGYPKNFTVVDQDDQKTVLKEAYKQFNIDKKDLSYGSALDYIANNKYEHISPEKAMGMAYGNPNLEVKAKVYEYYVNRLKQIYGLDFDDLILFTTRIFSMYPDIKERWARKFKYIHVDEFQDIDKEQYLLIKQLSSYHDNVYVVGDPDQTIYTWRGADVNIIVNFDRDFKDTKTIILNQNYRSTNNILSGANSLIKNNKARLEKDLFSRNGDGEKIKHKSFLSEADECIFVVDEVKKRLKEGKDINEMAVLYRSNYLSRDIEKILIESRLPYVIYGGLRFYERMEVKDIHSYLRMIVTGDDLAFQRIINTPKRGIGQKSIDSIYEIAQKNHMTMYDAVKQGLYAKNQNTMDSFVKMIENWRCYNSEKPEELEKLLEAVLDDSGYRMMLEEEKEHERLENIKSLIDDIIEYQNNYPGSSLADYLSMISLYTDRANEQQGEALKLMTIHAAKGLEFETVFVIGMSEGIFPSQRSVQEDPKGLEEERRLAYVAYTRAKKELYLLESSSFSYVLSDNKSASRFIKEVDGKYIDHLNENQRTGIFDIPVKKTNSSIFTENVKSSASLNRTNAPVYRKGDSVIHTMFGEGVVVSNINGIMTVAFSYPHGVKKISTSFKGIRKKNKNDCS
;
A
#
# COMPACT_ATOMS: atom_id res chain seq x y z
N MET A 1 -14.58 41.26 -4.79
CA MET A 1 -13.26 41.88 -4.47
C MET A 1 -12.42 40.86 -3.71
N VAL A 2 -11.31 40.46 -4.29
CA VAL A 2 -10.40 39.48 -3.72
C VAL A 2 -9.87 40.01 -2.38
N LYS A 3 -10.07 39.26 -1.28
CA LYS A 3 -9.56 39.64 0.05
C LYS A 3 -8.07 39.31 0.16
N PHE A 4 -7.21 40.15 -0.38
CA PHE A 4 -5.75 39.97 -0.32
C PHE A 4 -5.18 39.99 1.11
N SER A 5 -5.87 40.63 2.07
CA SER A 5 -5.43 40.70 3.47
C SER A 5 -5.27 39.35 4.18
N GLU A 6 -5.78 38.29 3.59
CA GLU A 6 -5.65 36.94 4.13
C GLU A 6 -4.50 36.12 3.51
N LEU A 7 -3.76 36.69 2.55
CA LEU A 7 -2.65 36.05 1.86
C LEU A 7 -1.33 36.65 2.35
N ASN A 8 -0.27 35.84 2.46
CA ASN A 8 1.06 36.34 2.65
C ASN A 8 1.66 36.89 1.33
N ASP A 9 2.80 37.59 1.41
CA ASP A 9 3.40 38.29 0.26
C ASP A 9 3.64 37.36 -0.94
N ALA A 10 4.19 36.16 -0.69
CA ALA A 10 4.43 35.16 -1.75
C ALA A 10 3.12 34.61 -2.37
N GLN A 11 2.10 34.41 -1.54
CA GLN A 11 0.79 34.00 -2.01
C GLN A 11 0.11 35.12 -2.82
N GLN A 12 0.24 36.38 -2.38
CA GLN A 12 -0.27 37.54 -3.13
C GLN A 12 0.44 37.65 -4.48
N GLU A 13 1.78 37.59 -4.47
CA GLU A 13 2.57 37.60 -5.71
C GLU A 13 2.11 36.49 -6.68
N ALA A 14 1.89 35.28 -6.17
CA ALA A 14 1.40 34.17 -7.00
C ALA A 14 0.00 34.40 -7.58
N VAL A 15 -0.89 35.11 -6.85
CA VAL A 15 -2.25 35.42 -7.32
C VAL A 15 -2.26 36.52 -8.37
N ILE A 16 -1.46 37.58 -8.19
CA ILE A 16 -1.52 38.78 -9.07
C ILE A 16 -0.49 38.79 -10.20
N SER A 17 0.42 37.81 -10.25
CA SER A 17 1.48 37.75 -11.28
C SER A 17 0.94 37.87 -12.70
N ASP A 18 1.60 38.67 -13.51
CA ASP A 18 1.34 38.86 -14.94
C ASP A 18 2.14 37.89 -15.85
N ALA A 19 3.00 37.06 -15.25
CA ALA A 19 3.78 36.08 -15.97
C ALA A 19 2.88 35.07 -16.69
N LYS A 20 3.17 34.81 -17.98
CA LYS A 20 2.44 33.81 -18.76
C LYS A 20 2.68 32.40 -18.25
N HIS A 21 3.93 32.10 -17.90
CA HIS A 21 4.29 30.81 -17.34
C HIS A 21 4.63 31.00 -15.86
N LEU A 22 3.83 30.41 -14.99
CA LEU A 22 3.99 30.56 -13.56
C LEU A 22 4.07 29.18 -12.91
N ARG A 23 5.24 28.90 -12.33
CA ARG A 23 5.48 27.68 -11.54
C ARG A 23 5.48 28.02 -10.05
N ILE A 24 4.48 27.50 -9.34
CA ILE A 24 4.37 27.64 -7.89
C ILE A 24 4.86 26.38 -7.21
N ILE A 25 6.00 26.48 -6.54
CA ILE A 25 6.55 25.40 -5.71
C ILE A 25 6.00 25.58 -4.30
N ALA A 26 4.99 24.82 -3.98
CA ALA A 26 4.19 25.01 -2.78
C ALA A 26 4.34 23.82 -1.85
N GLY A 27 5.06 23.96 -0.76
CA GLY A 27 5.26 22.89 0.21
C GLY A 27 3.96 22.38 0.85
N ALA A 28 4.09 21.31 1.65
CA ALA A 28 2.95 20.80 2.41
C ALA A 28 2.32 21.90 3.26
N GLY A 29 0.99 21.99 3.30
CA GLY A 29 0.28 22.95 4.16
C GLY A 29 0.52 24.43 3.85
N SER A 30 1.07 24.79 2.68
CA SER A 30 1.34 26.18 2.28
C SER A 30 0.14 26.88 1.61
N GLY A 31 -0.99 26.20 1.46
CA GLY A 31 -2.20 26.75 0.84
C GLY A 31 -2.23 26.66 -0.69
N LYS A 32 -1.64 25.62 -1.29
CA LYS A 32 -1.64 25.35 -2.75
C LYS A 32 -2.99 25.63 -3.41
N THR A 33 -4.01 24.88 -3.03
CA THR A 33 -5.35 24.96 -3.59
C THR A 33 -6.00 26.33 -3.34
N ARG A 34 -5.69 26.97 -2.19
CA ARG A 34 -6.17 28.32 -1.88
C ARG A 34 -5.63 29.35 -2.86
N VAL A 35 -4.29 29.34 -3.09
CA VAL A 35 -3.65 30.29 -4.03
C VAL A 35 -4.16 30.08 -5.44
N LEU A 36 -4.30 28.83 -5.91
CA LEU A 36 -4.84 28.52 -7.22
C LEU A 36 -6.30 28.99 -7.36
N THR A 37 -7.14 28.73 -6.35
CA THR A 37 -8.54 29.20 -6.34
C THR A 37 -8.61 30.72 -6.38
N MET A 38 -7.80 31.41 -5.56
CA MET A 38 -7.76 32.89 -5.54
C MET A 38 -7.24 33.48 -6.85
N ARG A 39 -6.31 32.80 -7.53
CA ARG A 39 -5.84 33.21 -8.88
C ARG A 39 -6.99 33.16 -9.88
N ILE A 40 -7.79 32.12 -9.92
CA ILE A 40 -8.95 32.01 -10.79
C ILE A 40 -9.98 33.12 -10.48
N VAL A 41 -10.22 33.38 -9.21
CA VAL A 41 -11.12 34.48 -8.79
C VAL A 41 -10.58 35.84 -9.25
N TYR A 42 -9.28 36.09 -9.11
CA TYR A 42 -8.61 37.29 -9.59
C TYR A 42 -8.74 37.48 -11.11
N GLU A 43 -8.55 36.41 -11.88
CA GLU A 43 -8.68 36.44 -13.35
C GLU A 43 -10.10 36.79 -13.79
N ILE A 44 -11.11 36.32 -13.07
CA ILE A 44 -12.52 36.62 -13.39
C ILE A 44 -12.89 38.03 -12.93
N GLU A 45 -12.60 38.43 -11.70
CA GLU A 45 -13.06 39.71 -11.14
C GLU A 45 -12.25 40.90 -11.60
N GLU A 46 -10.91 40.77 -11.64
CA GLU A 46 -10.02 41.92 -11.87
C GLU A 46 -9.54 41.96 -13.32
N LEU A 47 -9.27 40.80 -13.96
CA LEU A 47 -8.85 40.76 -15.36
C LEU A 47 -10.01 40.60 -16.34
N GLY A 48 -11.24 40.43 -15.85
CA GLY A 48 -12.45 40.32 -16.67
C GLY A 48 -12.45 39.07 -17.58
N VAL A 49 -11.77 38.01 -17.17
CA VAL A 49 -11.73 36.78 -17.96
C VAL A 49 -13.06 36.04 -17.85
N ALA A 50 -13.63 35.66 -18.98
CA ALA A 50 -14.86 34.89 -18.98
C ALA A 50 -14.60 33.49 -18.38
N PRO A 51 -15.43 32.99 -17.45
CA PRO A 51 -15.19 31.71 -16.76
C PRO A 51 -14.98 30.52 -17.69
N TYR A 52 -15.69 30.47 -18.84
CA TYR A 52 -15.55 29.39 -19.83
C TYR A 52 -14.21 29.39 -20.57
N ASN A 53 -13.38 30.43 -20.42
CA ASN A 53 -12.01 30.50 -20.92
C ASN A 53 -10.96 30.03 -19.91
N ILE A 54 -11.38 29.59 -18.73
CA ILE A 54 -10.50 29.09 -17.66
C ILE A 54 -10.64 27.57 -17.58
N LEU A 55 -9.50 26.87 -17.68
CA LEU A 55 -9.35 25.47 -17.43
C LEU A 55 -8.58 25.27 -16.12
N ALA A 56 -9.13 24.52 -15.19
CA ALA A 56 -8.43 24.09 -13.97
C ALA A 56 -8.45 22.57 -13.86
N ILE A 57 -7.26 21.98 -13.78
CA ILE A 57 -7.04 20.54 -13.72
C ILE A 57 -6.65 20.17 -12.29
N THR A 58 -7.30 19.14 -11.74
CA THR A 58 -6.99 18.55 -10.44
C THR A 58 -6.77 17.06 -10.54
N PHE A 59 -6.12 16.46 -9.54
CA PHE A 59 -5.82 15.04 -9.56
C PHE A 59 -7.05 14.15 -9.27
N THR A 60 -8.02 14.62 -8.47
CA THR A 60 -9.21 13.85 -8.09
C THR A 60 -10.50 14.61 -8.32
N ASN A 61 -11.60 13.89 -8.58
CA ASN A 61 -12.94 14.49 -8.70
C ASN A 61 -13.38 15.19 -7.41
N LYS A 62 -12.97 14.70 -6.25
CA LYS A 62 -13.22 15.35 -4.96
C LYS A 62 -12.58 16.75 -4.90
N ALA A 63 -11.30 16.85 -5.28
CA ALA A 63 -10.59 18.13 -5.32
C ALA A 63 -11.21 19.10 -6.35
N ALA A 64 -11.62 18.59 -7.52
CA ALA A 64 -12.33 19.40 -8.52
C ALA A 64 -13.65 19.96 -7.99
N ASN A 65 -14.45 19.16 -7.31
CA ASN A 65 -15.72 19.59 -6.72
C ASN A 65 -15.51 20.58 -5.57
N GLU A 66 -14.49 20.36 -4.73
CA GLU A 66 -14.13 21.30 -3.67
C GLU A 66 -13.68 22.65 -4.24
N MET A 67 -12.85 22.65 -5.27
CA MET A 67 -12.41 23.86 -5.96
C MET A 67 -13.60 24.62 -6.57
N LYS A 68 -14.52 23.93 -7.24
CA LYS A 68 -15.78 24.52 -7.76
C LYS A 68 -16.59 25.17 -6.65
N SER A 69 -16.78 24.46 -5.53
CA SER A 69 -17.54 24.96 -4.39
C SER A 69 -16.92 26.25 -3.82
N ARG A 70 -15.60 26.28 -3.66
CA ARG A 70 -14.87 27.45 -3.15
C ARG A 70 -14.99 28.66 -4.09
N ILE A 71 -14.84 28.46 -5.41
CA ILE A 71 -14.99 29.52 -6.41
C ILE A 71 -16.41 30.06 -6.40
N ASN A 72 -17.41 29.18 -6.38
CA ASN A 72 -18.81 29.59 -6.34
C ASN A 72 -19.17 30.34 -5.04
N GLN A 73 -18.58 29.96 -3.89
CA GLN A 73 -18.76 30.69 -2.64
C GLN A 73 -18.20 32.12 -2.70
N MET A 74 -17.10 32.33 -3.44
CA MET A 74 -16.48 33.64 -3.57
C MET A 74 -17.13 34.53 -4.62
N LEU A 75 -17.56 33.96 -5.73
CA LEU A 75 -18.03 34.70 -6.94
C LEU A 75 -19.54 34.59 -7.14
N GLY A 76 -20.27 33.75 -6.41
CA GLY A 76 -21.65 33.42 -6.73
C GLY A 76 -21.80 32.90 -8.16
N ASP A 77 -22.84 33.30 -8.84
CA ASP A 77 -23.12 32.85 -10.22
C ASP A 77 -22.06 33.26 -11.22
N LYS A 78 -21.22 34.27 -10.94
CA LYS A 78 -20.09 34.67 -11.80
C LYS A 78 -19.01 33.60 -11.92
N GLY A 79 -18.88 32.67 -10.95
CA GLY A 79 -17.96 31.55 -10.97
C GLY A 79 -18.43 30.35 -11.80
N THR A 80 -19.72 30.36 -12.19
CA THR A 80 -20.27 29.25 -12.98
C THR A 80 -19.75 29.31 -14.41
N GLY A 81 -19.32 28.14 -14.93
CA GLY A 81 -18.81 28.03 -16.29
C GLY A 81 -17.32 27.76 -16.40
N CYS A 82 -16.54 27.93 -15.32
CA CYS A 82 -15.14 27.46 -15.30
C CYS A 82 -15.06 25.95 -15.56
N PHE A 83 -14.11 25.57 -16.40
CA PHE A 83 -13.89 24.17 -16.69
C PHE A 83 -12.93 23.56 -15.64
N ILE A 84 -13.49 23.03 -14.57
CA ILE A 84 -12.71 22.43 -13.46
C ILE A 84 -12.97 20.93 -13.45
N SER A 85 -11.94 20.10 -13.68
CA SER A 85 -12.08 18.65 -13.77
C SER A 85 -10.75 17.93 -13.58
N THR A 86 -10.79 16.59 -13.54
CA THR A 86 -9.59 15.77 -13.72
C THR A 86 -9.19 15.72 -15.19
N ILE A 87 -7.93 15.36 -15.49
CA ILE A 87 -7.44 15.19 -16.88
C ILE A 87 -8.31 14.18 -17.63
N HIS A 88 -8.62 13.03 -17.05
CA HIS A 88 -9.47 12.02 -17.67
C HIS A 88 -10.86 12.55 -18.02
N SER A 89 -11.48 13.33 -17.11
CA SER A 89 -12.80 13.94 -17.37
C SER A 89 -12.73 14.99 -18.49
N LEU A 90 -11.62 15.72 -18.60
CA LEU A 90 -11.37 16.64 -19.71
C LEU A 90 -11.25 15.86 -21.03
N CYS A 91 -10.43 14.78 -21.07
CA CYS A 91 -10.26 13.94 -22.25
C CYS A 91 -11.60 13.32 -22.68
N MET A 92 -12.38 12.79 -21.75
CA MET A 92 -13.74 12.29 -22.03
C MET A 92 -14.59 13.32 -22.76
N ARG A 93 -14.58 14.57 -22.30
CA ARG A 93 -15.37 15.64 -22.91
C ARG A 93 -14.85 16.04 -24.29
N ILE A 94 -13.55 16.04 -24.49
CA ILE A 94 -12.94 16.30 -25.81
C ILE A 94 -13.32 15.17 -26.77
N LEU A 95 -13.10 13.93 -26.36
CA LEU A 95 -13.38 12.75 -27.18
C LEU A 95 -14.86 12.62 -27.53
N SER A 96 -15.79 12.91 -26.61
CA SER A 96 -17.23 12.90 -26.91
C SER A 96 -17.66 13.89 -28.02
N GLN A 97 -16.81 14.85 -28.35
CA GLN A 97 -17.04 15.82 -29.42
C GLN A 97 -16.25 15.51 -30.69
N GLU A 98 -15.04 15.02 -30.57
CA GLU A 98 -14.04 15.00 -31.65
C GLU A 98 -13.66 13.58 -32.13
N ILE A 99 -13.99 12.53 -31.40
CA ILE A 99 -13.44 11.19 -31.67
C ILE A 99 -13.83 10.60 -33.03
N GLU A 100 -14.89 11.12 -33.67
CA GLU A 100 -15.35 10.67 -34.99
C GLU A 100 -14.25 10.75 -36.04
N VAL A 101 -13.28 11.69 -35.91
CA VAL A 101 -12.15 11.79 -36.84
C VAL A 101 -11.21 10.59 -36.80
N LEU A 102 -11.29 9.78 -35.72
CA LEU A 102 -10.57 8.50 -35.58
C LEU A 102 -11.43 7.28 -35.93
N GLY A 103 -12.68 7.49 -36.41
CA GLY A 103 -13.60 6.42 -36.77
C GLY A 103 -14.34 5.78 -35.62
N TYR A 104 -14.39 6.42 -34.46
CA TYR A 104 -15.16 5.99 -33.28
C TYR A 104 -16.48 6.78 -33.19
N PRO A 105 -17.57 6.20 -32.70
CA PRO A 105 -18.79 6.93 -32.40
C PRO A 105 -18.60 7.82 -31.15
N LYS A 106 -19.34 8.93 -31.06
CA LYS A 106 -19.28 9.83 -29.89
C LYS A 106 -19.66 9.18 -28.56
N ASN A 107 -20.50 8.15 -28.63
CA ASN A 107 -20.95 7.34 -27.50
C ASN A 107 -20.09 6.07 -27.34
N PHE A 108 -18.76 6.20 -27.46
CA PHE A 108 -17.82 5.12 -27.21
C PHE A 108 -17.93 4.56 -25.78
N THR A 109 -17.51 3.33 -25.58
CA THR A 109 -17.54 2.67 -24.27
C THR A 109 -16.24 2.93 -23.51
N VAL A 110 -16.34 3.31 -22.23
CA VAL A 110 -15.17 3.31 -21.32
C VAL A 110 -15.03 1.94 -20.71
N VAL A 111 -13.87 1.34 -20.89
CA VAL A 111 -13.53 -0.02 -20.45
C VAL A 111 -12.83 0.06 -19.10
N ASP A 112 -13.43 -0.46 -18.06
CA ASP A 112 -12.84 -0.53 -16.73
C ASP A 112 -11.91 -1.74 -16.55
N GLN A 113 -11.32 -1.90 -15.36
CA GLN A 113 -10.38 -3.01 -15.09
C GLN A 113 -11.01 -4.40 -15.20
N ASP A 114 -12.29 -4.57 -14.89
CA ASP A 114 -12.96 -5.86 -14.96
C ASP A 114 -13.33 -6.19 -16.40
N ASP A 115 -13.70 -5.19 -17.18
CA ASP A 115 -13.87 -5.28 -18.62
C ASP A 115 -12.55 -5.65 -19.32
N GLN A 116 -11.43 -4.99 -18.97
CA GLN A 116 -10.09 -5.33 -19.46
C GLN A 116 -9.74 -6.81 -19.21
N LYS A 117 -9.97 -7.28 -17.97
CA LYS A 117 -9.77 -8.69 -17.62
C LYS A 117 -10.67 -9.63 -18.45
N THR A 118 -11.88 -9.18 -18.80
CA THR A 118 -12.80 -9.95 -19.63
C THR A 118 -12.25 -10.08 -21.05
N VAL A 119 -11.74 -9.01 -21.65
CA VAL A 119 -11.07 -9.04 -22.95
C VAL A 119 -9.83 -9.93 -22.92
N LEU A 120 -9.04 -9.88 -21.85
CA LEU A 120 -7.88 -10.78 -21.69
C LEU A 120 -8.30 -12.25 -21.59
N LYS A 121 -9.42 -12.57 -20.91
CA LYS A 121 -9.95 -13.95 -20.88
C LYS A 121 -10.32 -14.47 -22.27
N GLU A 122 -10.89 -13.62 -23.13
CA GLU A 122 -11.18 -13.95 -24.52
C GLU A 122 -9.88 -14.24 -25.30
N ALA A 123 -8.86 -13.36 -25.18
CA ALA A 123 -7.55 -13.54 -25.81
C ALA A 123 -6.87 -14.85 -25.37
N TYR A 124 -6.84 -15.12 -24.07
CA TYR A 124 -6.20 -16.32 -23.51
C TYR A 124 -6.89 -17.60 -24.00
N LYS A 125 -8.22 -17.59 -24.07
CA LYS A 125 -8.99 -18.71 -24.66
C LYS A 125 -8.65 -18.90 -26.13
N GLN A 126 -8.55 -17.83 -26.91
CA GLN A 126 -8.26 -17.90 -28.34
C GLN A 126 -6.87 -18.44 -28.64
N PHE A 127 -5.86 -18.01 -27.87
CA PHE A 127 -4.45 -18.38 -28.08
C PHE A 127 -4.01 -19.58 -27.23
N ASN A 128 -4.93 -20.18 -26.47
CA ASN A 128 -4.65 -21.31 -25.55
C ASN A 128 -3.52 -20.97 -24.57
N ILE A 129 -3.57 -19.75 -23.98
CA ILE A 129 -2.61 -19.25 -22.99
C ILE A 129 -3.11 -19.65 -21.61
N ASP A 130 -2.26 -20.31 -20.80
CA ASP A 130 -2.54 -20.50 -19.38
C ASP A 130 -2.18 -19.22 -18.60
N LYS A 131 -2.98 -18.88 -17.59
CA LYS A 131 -2.65 -17.79 -16.65
C LYS A 131 -1.32 -17.99 -15.93
N LYS A 132 -0.88 -19.26 -15.80
CA LYS A 132 0.43 -19.60 -15.24
C LYS A 132 1.58 -19.11 -16.11
N ASP A 133 1.40 -19.13 -17.43
CA ASP A 133 2.41 -18.67 -18.38
C ASP A 133 2.44 -17.14 -18.51
N LEU A 134 1.27 -16.50 -18.37
CA LEU A 134 1.13 -15.05 -18.43
C LEU A 134 -0.01 -14.58 -17.52
N SER A 135 0.30 -13.87 -16.41
CA SER A 135 -0.73 -13.29 -15.56
C SER A 135 -1.43 -12.10 -16.23
N TYR A 136 -2.70 -11.82 -15.87
CA TYR A 136 -3.40 -10.65 -16.41
C TYR A 136 -2.70 -9.33 -16.07
N GLY A 137 -2.14 -9.22 -14.85
CA GLY A 137 -1.35 -8.04 -14.46
C GLY A 137 -0.16 -7.82 -15.39
N SER A 138 0.64 -8.89 -15.65
CA SER A 138 1.78 -8.80 -16.57
C SER A 138 1.39 -8.49 -18.01
N ALA A 139 0.21 -8.95 -18.44
CA ALA A 139 -0.32 -8.61 -19.78
C ALA A 139 -0.75 -7.14 -19.83
N LEU A 140 -1.47 -6.64 -18.81
CA LEU A 140 -1.91 -5.24 -18.75
C LEU A 140 -0.71 -4.30 -18.64
N ASP A 141 0.30 -4.61 -17.81
CA ASP A 141 1.53 -3.84 -17.73
C ASP A 141 2.24 -3.74 -19.09
N TYR A 142 2.32 -4.87 -19.81
CA TYR A 142 2.92 -4.89 -21.15
C TYR A 142 2.12 -4.03 -22.14
N ILE A 143 0.79 -4.10 -22.09
CA ILE A 143 -0.13 -3.30 -22.93
C ILE A 143 0.05 -1.82 -22.61
N ALA A 144 -0.03 -1.44 -21.33
CA ALA A 144 0.10 -0.05 -20.90
C ALA A 144 1.46 0.54 -21.31
N ASN A 145 2.58 -0.16 -21.03
CA ASN A 145 3.91 0.28 -21.40
C ASN A 145 4.05 0.51 -22.90
N ASN A 146 3.57 -0.42 -23.76
CA ASN A 146 3.64 -0.25 -25.20
C ASN A 146 2.76 0.92 -25.69
N LYS A 147 1.57 1.11 -25.10
CA LYS A 147 0.72 2.26 -25.42
C LYS A 147 1.42 3.59 -25.09
N TYR A 148 2.00 3.71 -23.88
CA TYR A 148 2.72 4.92 -23.45
C TYR A 148 3.98 5.21 -24.28
N GLU A 149 4.68 4.18 -24.75
CA GLU A 149 5.84 4.32 -25.65
C GLU A 149 5.45 4.46 -27.12
N HIS A 150 4.15 4.60 -27.42
CA HIS A 150 3.59 4.69 -28.79
C HIS A 150 4.05 3.54 -29.71
N ILE A 151 4.22 2.34 -29.14
CA ILE A 151 4.58 1.13 -29.87
C ILE A 151 3.30 0.45 -30.33
N SER A 152 3.08 0.40 -31.67
CA SER A 152 1.92 -0.30 -32.21
C SER A 152 2.03 -1.82 -31.96
N PRO A 153 0.88 -2.57 -31.97
CA PRO A 153 0.91 -4.03 -31.87
C PRO A 153 1.82 -4.70 -32.88
N GLU A 154 1.85 -4.22 -34.13
CA GLU A 154 2.70 -4.74 -35.19
C GLU A 154 4.19 -4.54 -34.87
N LYS A 155 4.54 -3.34 -34.37
CA LYS A 155 5.92 -3.04 -33.94
C LYS A 155 6.31 -3.87 -32.75
N ALA A 156 5.42 -4.03 -31.77
CA ALA A 156 5.62 -4.88 -30.59
C ALA A 156 5.87 -6.35 -30.99
N MET A 157 5.11 -6.85 -31.98
CA MET A 157 5.31 -8.21 -32.53
C MET A 157 6.69 -8.34 -33.20
N GLY A 158 7.10 -7.33 -33.98
CA GLY A 158 8.44 -7.31 -34.58
C GLY A 158 9.57 -7.33 -33.55
N MET A 159 9.41 -6.56 -32.46
CA MET A 159 10.40 -6.49 -31.36
C MET A 159 10.44 -7.76 -30.51
N ALA A 160 9.34 -8.53 -30.49
CA ALA A 160 9.22 -9.78 -29.76
C ALA A 160 9.85 -10.98 -30.48
N TYR A 161 10.17 -10.85 -31.77
CA TYR A 161 10.63 -11.93 -32.64
C TYR A 161 11.83 -12.69 -32.04
N GLY A 162 11.72 -14.00 -31.96
CA GLY A 162 12.75 -14.88 -31.37
C GLY A 162 12.69 -14.99 -29.84
N ASN A 163 11.73 -14.34 -29.18
CA ASN A 163 11.50 -14.48 -27.74
C ASN A 163 10.06 -14.97 -27.50
N PRO A 164 9.85 -16.27 -27.24
CA PRO A 164 8.51 -16.86 -27.11
C PRO A 164 7.62 -16.16 -26.07
N ASN A 165 8.18 -15.74 -24.93
CA ASN A 165 7.42 -15.05 -23.89
C ASN A 165 6.95 -13.66 -24.31
N LEU A 166 7.79 -12.92 -25.04
CA LEU A 166 7.39 -11.62 -25.58
C LEU A 166 6.44 -11.74 -26.75
N GLU A 167 6.59 -12.78 -27.59
CA GLU A 167 5.65 -13.04 -28.70
C GLU A 167 4.23 -13.32 -28.20
N VAL A 168 4.10 -14.09 -27.11
CA VAL A 168 2.78 -14.33 -26.48
C VAL A 168 2.18 -13.01 -25.98
N LYS A 169 2.95 -12.17 -25.29
CA LYS A 169 2.49 -10.85 -24.83
C LYS A 169 2.09 -9.93 -25.98
N ALA A 170 2.87 -9.92 -27.07
CA ALA A 170 2.58 -9.10 -28.25
C ALA A 170 1.30 -9.55 -28.96
N LYS A 171 1.03 -10.89 -29.06
CA LYS A 171 -0.24 -11.43 -29.58
C LYS A 171 -1.43 -11.01 -28.73
N VAL A 172 -1.28 -11.06 -27.40
CA VAL A 172 -2.33 -10.60 -26.46
C VAL A 172 -2.58 -9.10 -26.62
N TYR A 173 -1.52 -8.31 -26.77
CA TYR A 173 -1.64 -6.87 -27.01
C TYR A 173 -2.39 -6.58 -28.32
N GLU A 174 -2.04 -7.25 -29.41
CA GLU A 174 -2.71 -7.10 -30.70
C GLU A 174 -4.20 -7.45 -30.59
N TYR A 175 -4.52 -8.57 -29.95
CA TYR A 175 -5.91 -8.97 -29.71
C TYR A 175 -6.66 -7.92 -28.90
N TYR A 176 -6.06 -7.44 -27.80
CA TYR A 176 -6.65 -6.46 -26.90
C TYR A 176 -7.02 -5.17 -27.64
N VAL A 177 -6.07 -4.57 -28.38
CA VAL A 177 -6.31 -3.35 -29.16
C VAL A 177 -7.39 -3.57 -30.23
N ASN A 178 -7.34 -4.68 -30.96
CA ASN A 178 -8.32 -4.99 -31.99
C ASN A 178 -9.72 -5.22 -31.38
N ARG A 179 -9.79 -5.88 -30.22
CA ARG A 179 -11.07 -6.13 -29.53
C ARG A 179 -11.69 -4.84 -29.02
N LEU A 180 -10.89 -3.96 -28.39
CA LEU A 180 -11.36 -2.64 -27.99
C LEU A 180 -11.88 -1.85 -29.18
N LYS A 181 -11.15 -1.85 -30.32
CA LYS A 181 -11.58 -1.19 -31.53
C LYS A 181 -12.91 -1.73 -32.07
N GLN A 182 -13.13 -3.05 -32.03
CA GLN A 182 -14.39 -3.68 -32.47
C GLN A 182 -15.60 -3.24 -31.65
N ILE A 183 -15.42 -3.05 -30.33
CA ILE A 183 -16.49 -2.62 -29.43
C ILE A 183 -16.56 -1.11 -29.23
N TYR A 184 -15.75 -0.36 -29.98
CA TYR A 184 -15.54 1.08 -29.77
C TYR A 184 -15.22 1.42 -28.31
N GLY A 185 -14.43 0.56 -27.66
CA GLY A 185 -13.99 0.70 -26.28
C GLY A 185 -12.69 1.51 -26.17
N LEU A 186 -12.59 2.31 -25.12
CA LEU A 186 -11.37 2.99 -24.71
C LEU A 186 -11.12 2.69 -23.24
N ASP A 187 -9.92 2.25 -22.87
CA ASP A 187 -9.53 2.19 -21.47
C ASP A 187 -9.05 3.56 -20.98
N PHE A 188 -8.70 3.66 -19.69
CA PHE A 188 -8.31 4.94 -19.10
C PHE A 188 -7.07 5.56 -19.77
N ASP A 189 -6.10 4.75 -20.18
CA ASP A 189 -4.91 5.22 -20.88
C ASP A 189 -5.29 5.76 -22.27
N ASP A 190 -6.18 5.07 -22.98
CA ASP A 190 -6.66 5.48 -24.30
C ASP A 190 -7.34 6.86 -24.28
N LEU A 191 -7.99 7.25 -23.18
CA LEU A 191 -8.62 8.57 -23.10
C LEU A 191 -7.62 9.70 -23.32
N ILE A 192 -6.44 9.59 -22.72
CA ILE A 192 -5.38 10.59 -22.84
C ILE A 192 -4.68 10.44 -24.20
N LEU A 193 -4.28 9.23 -24.55
CA LEU A 193 -3.54 8.94 -25.79
C LEU A 193 -4.32 9.29 -27.05
N PHE A 194 -5.62 9.02 -27.09
CA PHE A 194 -6.46 9.39 -28.23
C PHE A 194 -6.67 10.90 -28.33
N THR A 195 -6.80 11.58 -27.18
CA THR A 195 -6.90 13.04 -27.18
C THR A 195 -5.62 13.68 -27.68
N THR A 196 -4.43 13.30 -27.19
CA THR A 196 -3.14 13.81 -27.65
C THR A 196 -2.89 13.46 -29.12
N ARG A 197 -3.32 12.29 -29.56
CA ARG A 197 -3.25 11.86 -30.97
C ARG A 197 -4.14 12.70 -31.88
N ILE A 198 -5.40 12.97 -31.50
CA ILE A 198 -6.29 13.86 -32.29
C ILE A 198 -5.64 15.22 -32.42
N PHE A 199 -5.12 15.80 -31.35
CA PHE A 199 -4.48 17.11 -31.40
C PHE A 199 -3.19 17.14 -32.24
N SER A 200 -2.48 16.01 -32.31
CA SER A 200 -1.30 15.89 -33.15
C SER A 200 -1.63 15.73 -34.63
N MET A 201 -2.70 14.99 -34.97
CA MET A 201 -3.09 14.69 -36.34
C MET A 201 -3.99 15.75 -36.96
N TYR A 202 -4.76 16.48 -36.16
CA TYR A 202 -5.76 17.46 -36.59
C TYR A 202 -5.50 18.83 -35.96
N PRO A 203 -4.60 19.65 -36.53
CA PRO A 203 -4.20 20.94 -35.95
C PRO A 203 -5.35 21.93 -35.76
N ASP A 204 -6.37 21.88 -36.61
CA ASP A 204 -7.58 22.72 -36.54
C ASP A 204 -8.42 22.39 -35.29
N ILE A 205 -8.55 21.10 -34.94
CA ILE A 205 -9.20 20.68 -33.71
C ILE A 205 -8.40 21.14 -32.50
N LYS A 206 -7.07 20.91 -32.50
CA LYS A 206 -6.17 21.38 -31.45
C LYS A 206 -6.31 22.89 -31.24
N GLU A 207 -6.24 23.66 -32.33
CA GLU A 207 -6.32 25.13 -32.25
C GLU A 207 -7.66 25.60 -31.69
N ARG A 208 -8.78 24.97 -32.09
CA ARG A 208 -10.10 25.28 -31.56
C ARG A 208 -10.18 25.11 -30.03
N TRP A 209 -9.63 24.01 -29.51
CA TRP A 209 -9.60 23.76 -28.07
C TRP A 209 -8.58 24.65 -27.36
N ALA A 210 -7.40 24.90 -27.95
CA ALA A 210 -6.40 25.79 -27.40
C ALA A 210 -6.89 27.27 -27.37
N ARG A 211 -7.66 27.73 -28.37
CA ARG A 211 -8.29 29.08 -28.36
C ARG A 211 -9.35 29.23 -27.27
N LYS A 212 -10.03 28.14 -26.90
CA LYS A 212 -11.07 28.15 -25.89
C LYS A 212 -10.51 28.47 -24.50
N PHE A 213 -9.38 27.86 -24.12
CA PHE A 213 -8.80 28.00 -22.79
C PHE A 213 -7.71 29.08 -22.79
N LYS A 214 -8.08 30.27 -22.34
CA LYS A 214 -7.15 31.40 -22.24
C LYS A 214 -6.15 31.22 -21.10
N TYR A 215 -6.60 30.61 -19.99
CA TYR A 215 -5.78 30.32 -18.82
C TYR A 215 -5.91 28.84 -18.45
N ILE A 216 -4.79 28.19 -18.22
CA ILE A 216 -4.70 26.79 -17.83
C ILE A 216 -4.03 26.69 -16.47
N HIS A 217 -4.76 26.17 -15.51
CA HIS A 217 -4.30 25.95 -14.14
C HIS A 217 -4.17 24.45 -13.87
N VAL A 218 -3.08 24.02 -13.25
CA VAL A 218 -2.89 22.61 -12.89
C VAL A 218 -2.45 22.50 -11.43
N ASP A 219 -3.30 21.85 -10.63
CA ASP A 219 -3.00 21.49 -9.23
C ASP A 219 -2.29 20.15 -9.17
N GLU A 220 -1.50 19.92 -8.11
CA GLU A 220 -0.71 18.70 -7.89
C GLU A 220 0.15 18.31 -9.12
N PHE A 221 0.76 19.32 -9.76
CA PHE A 221 1.49 19.16 -11.02
C PHE A 221 2.67 18.18 -10.97
N GLN A 222 3.16 17.83 -9.78
CA GLN A 222 4.21 16.83 -9.59
C GLN A 222 3.73 15.39 -9.83
N ASP A 223 2.41 15.15 -9.90
CA ASP A 223 1.84 13.81 -10.06
C ASP A 223 1.41 13.49 -11.49
N ILE A 224 1.70 14.37 -12.46
CA ILE A 224 1.38 14.14 -13.88
C ILE A 224 2.44 13.27 -14.56
N ASP A 225 2.01 12.53 -15.58
CA ASP A 225 2.85 11.76 -16.48
C ASP A 225 3.18 12.55 -17.78
N LYS A 226 4.01 11.95 -18.63
CA LYS A 226 4.47 12.58 -19.87
C LYS A 226 3.34 12.89 -20.87
N GLU A 227 2.34 12.00 -20.99
CA GLU A 227 1.22 12.19 -21.91
C GLU A 227 0.26 13.27 -21.42
N GLN A 228 0.01 13.32 -20.12
CA GLN A 228 -0.74 14.40 -19.48
C GLN A 228 -0.02 15.75 -19.69
N TYR A 229 1.30 15.76 -19.56
CA TYR A 229 2.10 16.93 -19.82
C TYR A 229 2.04 17.37 -21.29
N LEU A 230 2.11 16.42 -22.23
CA LEU A 230 1.95 16.70 -23.66
C LEU A 230 0.58 17.33 -23.95
N LEU A 231 -0.49 16.81 -23.35
CA LEU A 231 -1.83 17.38 -23.49
C LEU A 231 -1.89 18.83 -22.99
N ILE A 232 -1.28 19.15 -21.86
CA ILE A 232 -1.22 20.52 -21.33
C ILE A 232 -0.48 21.44 -22.30
N LYS A 233 0.66 21.01 -22.87
CA LYS A 233 1.41 21.75 -23.90
C LYS A 233 0.59 22.00 -25.16
N GLN A 234 -0.18 21.00 -25.60
CA GLN A 234 -1.04 21.14 -26.78
C GLN A 234 -2.19 22.14 -26.55
N LEU A 235 -2.82 22.07 -25.35
CA LEU A 235 -3.91 22.99 -24.99
C LEU A 235 -3.43 24.42 -24.77
N SER A 236 -2.21 24.63 -24.27
CA SER A 236 -1.65 25.96 -24.03
C SER A 236 -1.10 26.63 -25.32
N SER A 237 -0.98 25.89 -26.39
CA SER A 237 -0.23 26.32 -27.61
C SER A 237 -0.72 27.60 -28.31
N TYR A 238 -1.91 28.10 -27.98
CA TYR A 238 -2.47 29.33 -28.59
C TYR A 238 -2.29 30.56 -27.69
N HIS A 239 -2.75 30.51 -26.43
CA HIS A 239 -2.69 31.66 -25.52
C HIS A 239 -1.42 31.68 -24.68
N ASP A 240 -0.82 30.52 -24.46
CA ASP A 240 0.47 30.34 -23.80
C ASP A 240 0.47 30.85 -22.32
N ASN A 241 -0.68 30.75 -21.64
CA ASN A 241 -0.82 31.10 -20.21
C ASN A 241 -1.00 29.83 -19.38
N VAL A 242 0.04 29.43 -18.68
CA VAL A 242 0.07 28.19 -17.87
C VAL A 242 0.51 28.50 -16.45
N TYR A 243 -0.36 28.13 -15.51
CA TYR A 243 -0.16 28.27 -14.08
C TYR A 243 -0.13 26.88 -13.43
N VAL A 244 1.00 26.44 -12.94
CA VAL A 244 1.16 25.13 -12.33
C VAL A 244 1.51 25.25 -10.84
N VAL A 245 0.86 24.45 -10.02
CA VAL A 245 1.10 24.38 -8.58
C VAL A 245 1.44 22.95 -8.20
N GLY A 246 2.52 22.76 -7.45
CA GLY A 246 2.91 21.43 -7.03
C GLY A 246 4.03 21.42 -5.98
N ASP A 247 4.29 20.25 -5.46
CA ASP A 247 5.37 19.98 -4.54
C ASP A 247 6.20 18.78 -5.00
N PRO A 248 7.39 18.98 -5.59
CA PRO A 248 8.26 17.88 -6.01
C PRO A 248 8.56 16.87 -4.89
N ASP A 249 8.60 17.34 -3.63
CA ASP A 249 8.86 16.49 -2.47
C ASP A 249 7.64 15.64 -2.05
N GLN A 250 6.48 15.79 -2.72
CA GLN A 250 5.27 14.99 -2.54
C GLN A 250 4.91 14.13 -3.76
N THR A 251 5.85 13.91 -4.70
CA THR A 251 5.67 12.95 -5.80
C THR A 251 5.76 11.53 -5.26
N ILE A 252 4.62 10.86 -5.13
CA ILE A 252 4.49 9.51 -4.55
C ILE A 252 3.69 8.54 -5.43
N TYR A 253 3.50 8.88 -6.72
CA TYR A 253 2.77 8.08 -7.69
C TYR A 253 3.61 7.74 -8.93
N THR A 254 4.93 7.54 -8.77
CA THR A 254 5.83 7.19 -9.89
C THR A 254 5.44 5.85 -10.50
N TRP A 255 4.95 4.91 -9.69
CA TRP A 255 4.39 3.63 -10.14
C TRP A 255 3.13 3.77 -11.03
N ARG A 256 2.51 4.98 -11.09
CA ARG A 256 1.46 5.36 -12.04
C ARG A 256 1.96 6.23 -13.20
N GLY A 257 3.28 6.34 -13.38
CA GLY A 257 3.90 7.12 -14.43
C GLY A 257 4.23 8.58 -14.08
N ALA A 258 3.94 9.05 -12.85
CA ALA A 258 4.31 10.40 -12.43
C ALA A 258 5.83 10.64 -12.55
N ASP A 259 6.22 11.77 -13.13
CA ASP A 259 7.65 12.12 -13.30
C ASP A 259 7.95 13.47 -12.65
N VAL A 260 8.67 13.44 -11.53
CA VAL A 260 9.09 14.63 -10.80
C VAL A 260 9.91 15.60 -11.68
N ASN A 261 10.59 15.09 -12.71
CA ASN A 261 11.37 15.94 -13.60
C ASN A 261 10.52 16.92 -14.42
N ILE A 262 9.24 16.64 -14.61
CA ILE A 262 8.32 17.53 -15.33
C ILE A 262 8.19 18.86 -14.60
N ILE A 263 7.89 18.85 -13.30
CA ILE A 263 7.78 20.09 -12.52
C ILE A 263 9.14 20.73 -12.28
N VAL A 264 10.19 19.95 -12.07
CA VAL A 264 11.55 20.47 -11.83
C VAL A 264 12.09 21.19 -13.06
N ASN A 265 11.87 20.64 -14.25
CA ASN A 265 12.38 21.18 -15.51
C ASN A 265 11.32 21.94 -16.33
N PHE A 266 10.24 22.40 -15.72
CA PHE A 266 9.13 23.10 -16.39
C PHE A 266 9.59 24.27 -17.27
N ASP A 267 10.60 25.03 -16.83
CA ASP A 267 11.20 26.17 -17.53
C ASP A 267 12.00 25.80 -18.80
N ARG A 268 12.25 24.51 -19.05
CA ARG A 268 12.87 24.07 -20.31
C ARG A 268 11.91 24.20 -21.48
N ASP A 269 10.65 23.84 -21.25
CA ASP A 269 9.59 23.86 -22.27
C ASP A 269 8.83 25.19 -22.28
N PHE A 270 8.55 25.73 -21.09
CA PHE A 270 7.86 27.01 -20.92
C PHE A 270 8.88 28.10 -20.60
N LYS A 271 9.32 28.83 -21.63
CA LYS A 271 10.32 29.88 -21.48
C LYS A 271 9.82 31.06 -20.66
N ASP A 272 10.76 31.81 -20.08
CA ASP A 272 10.45 32.97 -19.23
C ASP A 272 9.54 32.61 -18.02
N THR A 273 9.64 31.35 -17.54
CA THR A 273 8.88 30.88 -16.38
C THR A 273 9.28 31.65 -15.11
N LYS A 274 8.31 32.32 -14.51
CA LYS A 274 8.48 32.85 -13.16
C LYS A 274 8.19 31.73 -12.15
N THR A 275 9.14 31.49 -11.25
CA THR A 275 8.97 30.52 -10.16
C THR A 275 8.76 31.25 -8.85
N ILE A 276 7.69 30.92 -8.13
CA ILE A 276 7.40 31.44 -6.78
C ILE A 276 7.37 30.27 -5.81
N ILE A 277 8.04 30.43 -4.67
CA ILE A 277 8.12 29.39 -3.64
C ILE A 277 7.21 29.78 -2.47
N LEU A 278 6.26 28.92 -2.14
CA LEU A 278 5.40 29.03 -0.96
C LEU A 278 5.97 28.15 0.14
N ASN A 279 6.83 28.72 0.97
CA ASN A 279 7.52 28.00 2.05
C ASN A 279 6.89 28.20 3.45
N GLN A 280 5.98 29.15 3.61
CA GLN A 280 5.23 29.30 4.87
C GLN A 280 4.14 28.22 4.96
N ASN A 281 4.25 27.36 5.96
CA ASN A 281 3.27 26.34 6.28
C ASN A 281 2.28 26.87 7.32
N TYR A 282 0.99 26.57 7.14
CA TYR A 282 -0.11 26.97 8.03
C TYR A 282 -0.70 25.80 8.81
N ARG A 283 -0.15 24.58 8.60
CA ARG A 283 -0.66 23.34 9.18
C ARG A 283 0.10 22.95 10.44
N SER A 284 1.40 22.74 10.31
CA SER A 284 2.25 22.06 11.29
C SER A 284 3.04 23.04 12.14
N THR A 285 3.56 22.57 13.28
CA THR A 285 4.54 23.27 14.11
C THR A 285 5.96 23.15 13.53
N ASN A 286 6.89 24.02 13.95
CA ASN A 286 8.24 24.11 13.38
C ASN A 286 9.09 22.86 13.63
N ASN A 287 8.97 22.18 14.78
CA ASN A 287 9.73 20.96 15.03
C ASN A 287 9.39 19.84 14.04
N ILE A 288 8.10 19.67 13.71
CA ILE A 288 7.66 18.70 12.70
C ILE A 288 8.21 19.07 11.33
N LEU A 289 8.08 20.33 10.92
CA LEU A 289 8.55 20.80 9.61
C LEU A 289 10.07 20.69 9.47
N SER A 290 10.81 21.06 10.51
CA SER A 290 12.27 20.99 10.50
C SER A 290 12.77 19.55 10.43
N GLY A 291 12.09 18.63 11.14
CA GLY A 291 12.35 17.19 11.00
C GLY A 291 12.05 16.68 9.59
N ALA A 292 10.92 17.08 9.01
CA ALA A 292 10.57 16.72 7.63
C ALA A 292 11.55 17.33 6.61
N ASN A 293 11.98 18.59 6.81
CA ASN A 293 12.99 19.24 5.98
C ASN A 293 14.33 18.49 6.05
N SER A 294 14.79 18.08 7.25
CA SER A 294 16.04 17.33 7.40
C SER A 294 16.01 15.98 6.70
N LEU A 295 14.87 15.26 6.77
CA LEU A 295 14.65 14.01 6.06
C LEU A 295 14.76 14.21 4.55
N ILE A 296 13.98 15.13 3.98
CA ILE A 296 13.84 15.25 2.53
C ILE A 296 15.08 15.86 1.83
N LYS A 297 15.95 16.53 2.57
CA LYS A 297 17.23 17.04 2.06
C LYS A 297 18.17 15.95 1.52
N ASN A 298 17.95 14.70 1.92
CA ASN A 298 18.72 13.56 1.42
C ASN A 298 18.35 13.15 -0.03
N ASN A 299 17.26 13.69 -0.61
CA ASN A 299 16.90 13.49 -2.02
C ASN A 299 17.65 14.46 -2.92
N LYS A 300 18.05 14.00 -4.12
CA LYS A 300 18.77 14.80 -5.12
C LYS A 300 17.83 15.49 -6.11
N ALA A 301 16.79 14.77 -6.56
CA ALA A 301 15.81 15.31 -7.52
C ALA A 301 14.77 16.15 -6.79
N ARG A 302 15.13 17.40 -6.44
CA ARG A 302 14.24 18.35 -5.75
C ARG A 302 14.57 19.80 -6.09
N LEU A 303 13.62 20.68 -5.80
CA LEU A 303 13.84 22.12 -5.74
C LEU A 303 14.02 22.53 -4.26
N GLU A 304 15.12 23.24 -3.97
CA GLU A 304 15.41 23.63 -2.59
C GLU A 304 14.31 24.54 -2.02
N LYS A 305 13.75 24.11 -0.92
CA LYS A 305 12.83 24.87 -0.09
C LYS A 305 12.89 24.35 1.32
N ASP A 306 12.86 25.24 2.29
CA ASP A 306 12.72 24.91 3.70
C ASP A 306 11.39 25.45 4.19
N LEU A 307 10.52 24.54 4.65
CA LEU A 307 9.23 24.93 5.22
C LEU A 307 9.45 25.51 6.62
N PHE A 308 8.71 26.57 6.93
CA PHE A 308 8.62 27.14 8.26
C PHE A 308 7.17 27.49 8.60
N SER A 309 6.86 27.61 9.87
CA SER A 309 5.53 27.97 10.36
C SER A 309 5.59 29.09 11.39
N ARG A 310 4.50 29.87 11.47
CA ARG A 310 4.26 30.82 12.56
C ARG A 310 3.44 30.21 13.71
N ASN A 311 3.16 28.90 13.66
CA ASN A 311 2.40 28.17 14.70
C ASN A 311 3.26 27.81 15.93
N GLY A 312 4.47 28.39 16.04
CA GLY A 312 5.43 28.09 17.12
C GLY A 312 6.22 26.79 16.86
N ASP A 313 7.14 26.49 17.78
CA ASP A 313 8.01 25.31 17.65
C ASP A 313 7.25 24.01 17.87
N GLY A 314 6.28 23.98 18.78
CA GLY A 314 5.51 22.79 19.13
C GLY A 314 6.34 21.71 19.82
N GLU A 315 5.76 20.54 19.95
CA GLU A 315 6.46 19.37 20.48
C GLU A 315 7.45 18.82 19.47
N LYS A 316 8.54 18.21 19.97
CA LYS A 316 9.46 17.45 19.13
C LYS A 316 8.78 16.20 18.59
N ILE A 317 9.28 15.68 17.47
CA ILE A 317 8.87 14.40 16.92
C ILE A 317 9.21 13.31 17.94
N LYS A 318 8.23 12.51 18.33
CA LYS A 318 8.40 11.45 19.33
C LYS A 318 8.75 10.14 18.65
N HIS A 319 9.87 9.55 19.03
CA HIS A 319 10.29 8.24 18.56
C HIS A 319 10.27 7.24 19.70
N LYS A 320 9.77 6.03 19.44
CA LYS A 320 9.82 4.93 20.40
C LYS A 320 10.02 3.60 19.71
N SER A 321 10.90 2.78 20.30
CA SER A 321 11.22 1.42 19.89
C SER A 321 10.51 0.42 20.79
N PHE A 322 10.02 -0.67 20.21
CA PHE A 322 9.31 -1.75 20.89
C PHE A 322 9.93 -3.12 20.60
N LEU A 323 9.63 -4.10 21.43
CA LEU A 323 10.07 -5.48 21.21
C LEU A 323 9.14 -6.23 20.25
N SER A 324 7.86 -5.83 20.16
CA SER A 324 6.87 -6.46 19.31
C SER A 324 5.94 -5.42 18.67
N GLU A 325 5.24 -5.80 17.59
CA GLU A 325 4.17 -5.00 16.96
C GLU A 325 2.98 -4.81 17.91
N ALA A 326 2.68 -5.81 18.70
CA ALA A 326 1.60 -5.72 19.69
C ALA A 326 1.89 -4.62 20.72
N ASP A 327 3.13 -4.54 21.26
CA ASP A 327 3.53 -3.47 22.18
C ASP A 327 3.46 -2.09 21.53
N GLU A 328 3.86 -1.97 20.25
CA GLU A 328 3.76 -0.76 19.44
C GLU A 328 2.29 -0.30 19.32
N CYS A 329 1.39 -1.22 18.98
CA CYS A 329 -0.04 -0.94 18.83
C CYS A 329 -0.74 -0.63 20.17
N ILE A 330 -0.38 -1.33 21.26
CA ILE A 330 -0.86 -1.03 22.62
C ILE A 330 -0.48 0.41 23.00
N PHE A 331 0.76 0.81 22.74
CA PHE A 331 1.21 2.18 23.01
C PHE A 331 0.38 3.22 22.26
N VAL A 332 0.07 2.99 20.97
CA VAL A 332 -0.79 3.88 20.17
C VAL A 332 -2.17 4.02 20.82
N VAL A 333 -2.78 2.88 21.19
CA VAL A 333 -4.11 2.86 21.82
C VAL A 333 -4.11 3.58 23.16
N ASP A 334 -3.08 3.41 23.97
CA ASP A 334 -2.96 4.08 25.26
C ASP A 334 -2.77 5.60 25.10
N GLU A 335 -1.95 6.03 24.13
CA GLU A 335 -1.78 7.44 23.81
C GLU A 335 -3.08 8.07 23.26
N VAL A 336 -3.86 7.35 22.44
CA VAL A 336 -5.19 7.78 21.99
C VAL A 336 -6.14 7.93 23.18
N LYS A 337 -6.23 6.91 24.05
CA LYS A 337 -7.09 6.97 25.28
C LYS A 337 -6.70 8.14 26.19
N LYS A 338 -5.41 8.40 26.35
CA LYS A 338 -4.93 9.53 27.13
C LYS A 338 -5.43 10.85 26.55
N ARG A 339 -5.34 11.06 25.22
CA ARG A 339 -5.81 12.27 24.56
C ARG A 339 -7.31 12.45 24.63
N LEU A 340 -8.07 11.38 24.54
CA LEU A 340 -9.52 11.40 24.75
C LEU A 340 -9.89 11.86 26.16
N LYS A 341 -9.13 11.44 27.19
CA LYS A 341 -9.32 11.94 28.57
C LYS A 341 -8.95 13.43 28.71
N GLU A 342 -8.04 13.93 27.89
CA GLU A 342 -7.69 15.35 27.79
C GLU A 342 -8.69 16.16 26.94
N GLY A 343 -9.78 15.53 26.44
CA GLY A 343 -10.84 16.19 25.66
C GLY A 343 -10.48 16.45 24.20
N LYS A 344 -9.46 15.77 23.64
CA LYS A 344 -9.10 15.89 22.23
C LYS A 344 -10.00 15.02 21.38
N ASP A 345 -10.31 15.49 20.16
CA ASP A 345 -11.19 14.80 19.21
C ASP A 345 -10.48 13.60 18.57
N ILE A 346 -11.08 12.41 18.64
CA ILE A 346 -10.58 11.20 18.00
C ILE A 346 -10.55 11.31 16.47
N ASN A 347 -11.42 12.13 15.88
CA ASN A 347 -11.45 12.38 14.45
C ASN A 347 -10.21 13.14 13.94
N GLU A 348 -9.50 13.83 14.82
CA GLU A 348 -8.28 14.57 14.55
C GLU A 348 -7.02 13.73 14.84
N MET A 349 -7.16 12.41 15.02
CA MET A 349 -6.07 11.46 15.23
C MET A 349 -6.03 10.45 14.10
N ALA A 350 -4.82 10.11 13.64
CA ALA A 350 -4.63 9.09 12.60
C ALA A 350 -3.44 8.18 12.87
N VAL A 351 -3.59 6.93 12.46
CA VAL A 351 -2.50 5.94 12.36
C VAL A 351 -2.18 5.73 10.90
N LEU A 352 -0.94 5.99 10.53
CA LEU A 352 -0.45 5.85 9.16
C LEU A 352 0.53 4.68 9.08
N TYR A 353 0.42 3.93 7.99
CA TYR A 353 1.30 2.80 7.71
C TYR A 353 1.65 2.71 6.23
N ARG A 354 2.79 2.06 5.91
CA ARG A 354 3.28 1.93 4.54
C ARG A 354 2.42 0.98 3.69
N SER A 355 2.04 -0.14 4.24
CA SER A 355 1.30 -1.21 3.55
C SER A 355 0.09 -1.65 4.36
N ASN A 356 -0.95 -2.10 3.67
CA ASN A 356 -2.24 -2.44 4.29
C ASN A 356 -2.13 -3.59 5.31
N TYR A 357 -1.21 -4.54 5.14
CA TYR A 357 -1.08 -5.66 6.09
C TYR A 357 -0.71 -5.22 7.52
N LEU A 358 -0.04 -4.06 7.65
CA LEU A 358 0.33 -3.49 8.96
C LEU A 358 -0.89 -3.05 9.79
N SER A 359 -2.10 -2.98 9.19
CA SER A 359 -3.31 -2.64 9.94
C SER A 359 -3.77 -3.76 10.88
N ARG A 360 -3.35 -5.03 10.68
CA ARG A 360 -3.83 -6.20 11.43
C ARG A 360 -3.70 -6.01 12.94
N ASP A 361 -2.51 -5.72 13.42
CA ASP A 361 -2.24 -5.68 14.86
C ASP A 361 -2.93 -4.49 15.54
N ILE A 362 -2.91 -3.33 14.90
CA ILE A 362 -3.61 -2.15 15.42
C ILE A 362 -5.13 -2.35 15.42
N GLU A 363 -5.70 -3.00 14.40
CA GLU A 363 -7.14 -3.32 14.35
C GLU A 363 -7.52 -4.26 15.50
N LYS A 364 -6.73 -5.31 15.74
CA LYS A 364 -6.94 -6.27 16.84
C LYS A 364 -6.96 -5.56 18.20
N ILE A 365 -5.96 -4.76 18.50
CA ILE A 365 -5.86 -4.04 19.79
C ILE A 365 -6.98 -2.99 19.93
N LEU A 366 -7.38 -2.31 18.85
CA LEU A 366 -8.52 -1.38 18.88
C LEU A 366 -9.84 -2.07 19.19
N ILE A 367 -10.11 -3.25 18.60
CA ILE A 367 -11.29 -4.06 18.87
C ILE A 367 -11.30 -4.54 20.32
N GLU A 368 -10.19 -5.08 20.82
CA GLU A 368 -10.05 -5.52 22.22
C GLU A 368 -10.27 -4.36 23.20
N SER A 369 -9.76 -3.19 22.84
CA SER A 369 -9.89 -1.97 23.63
C SER A 369 -11.21 -1.24 23.48
N ARG A 370 -12.11 -1.70 22.61
CA ARG A 370 -13.41 -1.07 22.25
C ARG A 370 -13.26 0.39 21.81
N LEU A 371 -12.17 0.71 21.13
CA LEU A 371 -11.97 2.02 20.52
C LEU A 371 -12.49 2.02 19.09
N PRO A 372 -13.40 2.95 18.73
CA PRO A 372 -13.93 3.02 17.37
C PRO A 372 -12.84 3.44 16.38
N TYR A 373 -12.80 2.77 15.23
CA TYR A 373 -11.89 3.09 14.15
C TYR A 373 -12.52 2.93 12.78
N VAL A 374 -11.96 3.62 11.78
CA VAL A 374 -12.35 3.52 10.37
C VAL A 374 -11.11 3.41 9.50
N ILE A 375 -11.15 2.50 8.50
CA ILE A 375 -10.09 2.36 7.51
C ILE A 375 -10.43 3.19 6.27
N TYR A 376 -9.55 4.11 5.91
CA TYR A 376 -9.67 4.91 4.70
C TYR A 376 -8.95 4.25 3.52
N GLY A 377 -9.69 4.03 2.44
CA GLY A 377 -9.13 3.49 1.19
C GLY A 377 -8.82 2.00 1.22
N GLY A 378 -9.36 1.24 2.16
CA GLY A 378 -9.14 -0.19 2.30
C GLY A 378 -10.27 -0.92 3.03
N LEU A 379 -10.15 -2.25 3.10
CA LEU A 379 -11.00 -3.13 3.90
C LEU A 379 -10.28 -3.49 5.21
N ARG A 380 -11.04 -3.79 6.24
CA ARG A 380 -10.53 -4.37 7.49
C ARG A 380 -9.76 -5.65 7.19
N PHE A 381 -8.74 -5.97 7.98
CA PHE A 381 -7.85 -7.08 7.71
C PHE A 381 -8.59 -8.41 7.49
N TYR A 382 -9.48 -8.78 8.43
CA TYR A 382 -10.25 -10.02 8.33
C TYR A 382 -11.40 -9.98 7.32
N GLU A 383 -11.68 -8.83 6.69
CA GLU A 383 -12.66 -8.68 5.61
C GLU A 383 -12.03 -8.82 4.21
N ARG A 384 -10.70 -8.81 4.11
CA ARG A 384 -9.98 -8.94 2.84
C ARG A 384 -10.25 -10.29 2.20
N MET A 385 -10.32 -10.28 0.87
CA MET A 385 -10.71 -11.45 0.09
C MET A 385 -9.82 -12.66 0.37
N GLU A 386 -8.50 -12.49 0.31
CA GLU A 386 -7.51 -13.55 0.55
C GLU A 386 -7.55 -14.08 1.98
N VAL A 387 -7.80 -13.23 2.96
CA VAL A 387 -7.94 -13.63 4.37
C VAL A 387 -9.21 -14.44 4.55
N LYS A 388 -10.33 -13.99 3.98
CA LYS A 388 -11.60 -14.74 4.00
C LYS A 388 -11.51 -16.08 3.27
N ASP A 389 -10.77 -16.14 2.16
CA ASP A 389 -10.57 -17.38 1.41
C ASP A 389 -9.81 -18.40 2.26
N ILE A 390 -8.71 -18.00 2.89
CA ILE A 390 -7.93 -18.89 3.75
C ILE A 390 -8.74 -19.28 5.00
N HIS A 391 -9.44 -18.35 5.63
CA HIS A 391 -10.33 -18.70 6.74
C HIS A 391 -11.41 -19.71 6.32
N SER A 392 -11.91 -19.63 5.10
CA SER A 392 -12.87 -20.60 4.58
C SER A 392 -12.22 -21.98 4.39
N TYR A 393 -10.97 -22.06 3.94
CA TYR A 393 -10.21 -23.31 3.95
C TYR A 393 -10.05 -23.90 5.36
N LEU A 394 -9.68 -23.07 6.32
CA LEU A 394 -9.53 -23.50 7.72
C LEU A 394 -10.88 -23.94 8.32
N ARG A 395 -11.99 -23.25 8.00
CA ARG A 395 -13.35 -23.67 8.37
C ARG A 395 -13.75 -25.01 7.78
N MET A 396 -13.33 -25.30 6.53
CA MET A 396 -13.56 -26.64 5.95
C MET A 396 -12.88 -27.75 6.72
N ILE A 397 -11.72 -27.48 7.33
CA ILE A 397 -11.04 -28.46 8.17
C ILE A 397 -11.86 -28.75 9.44
N VAL A 398 -12.41 -27.71 10.08
CA VAL A 398 -13.11 -27.82 11.35
C VAL A 398 -14.58 -28.24 11.19
N THR A 399 -15.34 -27.49 10.37
CA THR A 399 -16.80 -27.64 10.30
C THR A 399 -17.28 -28.27 8.98
N GLY A 400 -16.61 -28.01 7.88
CA GLY A 400 -17.07 -28.42 6.55
C GLY A 400 -18.37 -27.73 6.11
N ASP A 401 -18.63 -26.50 6.58
CA ASP A 401 -19.88 -25.78 6.31
C ASP A 401 -20.04 -25.34 4.87
N ASP A 402 -21.29 -25.20 4.45
CA ASP A 402 -21.66 -24.92 3.04
C ASP A 402 -21.15 -23.57 2.54
N LEU A 403 -21.06 -22.53 3.40
CA LEU A 403 -20.58 -21.21 2.99
C LEU A 403 -19.08 -21.25 2.69
N ALA A 404 -18.32 -21.94 3.55
CA ALA A 404 -16.91 -22.17 3.33
C ALA A 404 -16.68 -23.02 2.07
N PHE A 405 -17.45 -24.08 1.88
CA PHE A 405 -17.38 -24.92 0.70
C PHE A 405 -17.61 -24.13 -0.58
N GLN A 406 -18.72 -23.39 -0.68
CA GLN A 406 -19.06 -22.59 -1.88
C GLN A 406 -17.98 -21.58 -2.21
N ARG A 407 -17.35 -20.99 -1.21
CA ARG A 407 -16.32 -20.00 -1.40
C ARG A 407 -15.04 -20.56 -2.01
N ILE A 408 -14.58 -21.72 -1.53
CA ILE A 408 -13.25 -22.23 -1.89
C ILE A 408 -13.24 -23.34 -2.92
N ILE A 409 -14.36 -23.97 -3.22
CA ILE A 409 -14.39 -25.13 -4.12
C ILE A 409 -13.80 -24.84 -5.51
N ASN A 410 -13.93 -23.60 -5.98
CA ASN A 410 -13.36 -23.13 -7.24
C ASN A 410 -12.39 -21.95 -7.09
N THR A 411 -11.80 -21.78 -5.92
CA THR A 411 -10.79 -20.75 -5.60
C THR A 411 -9.58 -21.42 -4.94
N PRO A 412 -8.43 -21.60 -5.62
CA PRO A 412 -8.16 -21.36 -7.05
C PRO A 412 -9.07 -22.11 -8.01
N LYS A 413 -9.06 -21.70 -9.28
CA LYS A 413 -9.94 -22.29 -10.29
C LYS A 413 -9.68 -23.78 -10.50
N ARG A 414 -10.74 -24.59 -10.33
CA ARG A 414 -10.72 -26.05 -10.51
C ARG A 414 -11.67 -26.55 -11.60
N GLY A 415 -12.20 -25.63 -12.44
CA GLY A 415 -13.13 -25.99 -13.51
C GLY A 415 -14.55 -26.32 -13.02
N ILE A 416 -14.89 -25.95 -11.78
CA ILE A 416 -16.20 -26.18 -11.18
C ILE A 416 -17.04 -24.92 -11.38
N GLY A 417 -17.98 -24.97 -12.32
CA GLY A 417 -18.89 -23.85 -12.60
C GLY A 417 -20.08 -23.79 -11.66
N GLN A 418 -20.77 -22.64 -11.64
CA GLN A 418 -21.93 -22.38 -10.77
C GLN A 418 -23.00 -23.46 -10.86
N LYS A 419 -23.31 -23.93 -12.05
CA LYS A 419 -24.30 -25.03 -12.24
C LYS A 419 -23.96 -26.33 -11.51
N SER A 420 -22.66 -26.64 -11.37
CA SER A 420 -22.23 -27.81 -10.61
C SER A 420 -22.38 -27.58 -9.12
N ILE A 421 -22.09 -26.35 -8.65
CA ILE A 421 -22.26 -25.93 -7.25
C ILE A 421 -23.74 -25.98 -6.86
N ASP A 422 -24.63 -25.44 -7.72
CA ASP A 422 -26.08 -25.43 -7.51
C ASP A 422 -26.63 -26.87 -7.43
N SER A 423 -26.18 -27.77 -8.34
CA SER A 423 -26.56 -29.18 -8.33
C SER A 423 -26.13 -29.89 -7.03
N ILE A 424 -24.91 -29.63 -6.53
CA ILE A 424 -24.44 -30.19 -5.26
C ILE A 424 -25.29 -29.66 -4.11
N TYR A 425 -25.63 -28.38 -4.11
CA TYR A 425 -26.51 -27.78 -3.11
C TYR A 425 -27.89 -28.45 -3.06
N GLU A 426 -28.53 -28.64 -4.23
CA GLU A 426 -29.83 -29.34 -4.31
C GLU A 426 -29.74 -30.77 -3.77
N ILE A 427 -28.68 -31.51 -4.11
CA ILE A 427 -28.46 -32.87 -3.62
C ILE A 427 -28.26 -32.87 -2.11
N ALA A 428 -27.45 -31.93 -1.57
CA ALA A 428 -27.20 -31.79 -0.14
C ALA A 428 -28.52 -31.52 0.62
N GLN A 429 -29.33 -30.57 0.14
CA GLN A 429 -30.61 -30.21 0.74
C GLN A 429 -31.58 -31.43 0.74
N LYS A 430 -31.67 -32.15 -0.37
CA LYS A 430 -32.54 -33.33 -0.51
C LYS A 430 -32.16 -34.45 0.47
N ASN A 431 -30.88 -34.59 0.77
CA ASN A 431 -30.36 -35.65 1.64
C ASN A 431 -30.09 -35.17 3.08
N HIS A 432 -30.46 -33.93 3.43
CA HIS A 432 -30.25 -33.34 4.77
C HIS A 432 -28.80 -33.43 5.28
N MET A 433 -27.83 -33.10 4.41
CA MET A 433 -26.41 -33.12 4.69
C MET A 433 -25.72 -31.85 4.19
N THR A 434 -24.46 -31.66 4.55
CA THR A 434 -23.67 -30.54 3.99
C THR A 434 -23.29 -30.81 2.53
N MET A 435 -23.00 -29.76 1.79
CA MET A 435 -22.47 -29.88 0.42
C MET A 435 -21.17 -30.68 0.39
N TYR A 436 -20.31 -30.48 1.40
CA TYR A 436 -19.08 -31.26 1.55
C TYR A 436 -19.33 -32.74 1.77
N ASP A 437 -20.28 -33.11 2.65
CA ASP A 437 -20.64 -34.51 2.88
C ASP A 437 -21.23 -35.16 1.62
N ALA A 438 -22.05 -34.42 0.87
CA ALA A 438 -22.57 -34.87 -0.39
C ALA A 438 -21.45 -35.20 -1.39
N VAL A 439 -20.45 -34.32 -1.52
CA VAL A 439 -19.28 -34.57 -2.38
C VAL A 439 -18.42 -35.72 -1.85
N LYS A 440 -18.19 -35.80 -0.54
CA LYS A 440 -17.43 -36.89 0.11
C LYS A 440 -18.06 -38.26 -0.11
N GLN A 441 -19.40 -38.32 -0.21
CA GLN A 441 -20.14 -39.54 -0.52
C GLN A 441 -20.28 -39.83 -2.02
N GLY A 442 -19.66 -39.02 -2.88
CA GLY A 442 -19.69 -39.18 -4.32
C GLY A 442 -21.05 -38.79 -4.97
N LEU A 443 -21.86 -38.01 -4.27
CA LEU A 443 -23.19 -37.56 -4.74
C LEU A 443 -23.04 -36.28 -5.60
N TYR A 444 -22.47 -36.43 -6.80
CA TYR A 444 -22.31 -35.34 -7.77
C TYR A 444 -22.28 -35.89 -9.21
N ALA A 445 -22.71 -35.06 -10.15
CA ALA A 445 -22.94 -35.51 -11.51
C ALA A 445 -21.73 -35.33 -12.46
N LYS A 446 -20.78 -34.45 -12.13
CA LYS A 446 -19.63 -34.03 -12.99
C LYS A 446 -18.39 -33.74 -12.18
N ASN A 447 -17.23 -33.72 -12.88
CA ASN A 447 -15.92 -33.33 -12.33
C ASN A 447 -15.39 -34.30 -11.25
N GLN A 448 -15.59 -35.61 -11.41
CA GLN A 448 -15.27 -36.63 -10.43
C GLN A 448 -13.83 -36.51 -9.91
N ASN A 449 -12.81 -36.54 -10.79
CA ASN A 449 -11.41 -36.49 -10.37
C ASN A 449 -11.06 -35.23 -9.55
N THR A 450 -11.67 -34.08 -9.93
CA THR A 450 -11.45 -32.80 -9.23
C THR A 450 -12.08 -32.82 -7.85
N MET A 451 -13.31 -33.38 -7.72
CA MET A 451 -14.00 -33.49 -6.45
C MET A 451 -13.29 -34.45 -5.50
N ASP A 452 -12.88 -35.62 -6.01
CA ASP A 452 -12.14 -36.61 -5.23
C ASP A 452 -10.79 -36.05 -4.74
N SER A 453 -10.08 -35.31 -5.59
CA SER A 453 -8.84 -34.63 -5.24
C SER A 453 -9.07 -33.57 -4.17
N PHE A 454 -10.13 -32.78 -4.27
CA PHE A 454 -10.51 -31.78 -3.29
C PHE A 454 -10.85 -32.42 -1.93
N VAL A 455 -11.66 -33.46 -1.94
CA VAL A 455 -11.98 -34.19 -0.69
C VAL A 455 -10.73 -34.78 -0.06
N LYS A 456 -9.88 -35.43 -0.84
CA LYS A 456 -8.62 -35.99 -0.33
C LYS A 456 -7.73 -34.93 0.33
N MET A 457 -7.63 -33.76 -0.29
CA MET A 457 -6.87 -32.62 0.25
C MET A 457 -7.41 -32.18 1.61
N ILE A 458 -8.72 -31.95 1.72
CA ILE A 458 -9.36 -31.55 2.99
C ILE A 458 -9.21 -32.63 4.07
N GLU A 459 -9.40 -33.92 3.72
CA GLU A 459 -9.27 -35.00 4.70
C GLU A 459 -7.81 -35.17 5.18
N ASN A 460 -6.82 -34.95 4.31
CA ASN A 460 -5.41 -34.96 4.72
C ASN A 460 -5.15 -33.85 5.77
N TRP A 461 -5.66 -32.63 5.56
CA TRP A 461 -5.50 -31.54 6.52
C TRP A 461 -6.27 -31.79 7.83
N ARG A 462 -7.44 -32.42 7.76
CA ARG A 462 -8.20 -32.86 8.97
C ARG A 462 -7.40 -33.87 9.79
N CYS A 463 -6.78 -34.84 9.12
CA CYS A 463 -5.93 -35.83 9.76
C CYS A 463 -4.73 -35.14 10.42
N TYR A 464 -4.02 -34.26 9.69
CA TYR A 464 -2.90 -33.50 10.21
C TYR A 464 -3.29 -32.65 11.44
N ASN A 465 -4.38 -31.90 11.36
CA ASN A 465 -4.88 -31.09 12.49
C ASN A 465 -5.27 -31.94 13.70
N SER A 466 -5.77 -33.14 13.48
CA SER A 466 -6.11 -34.10 14.60
C SER A 466 -4.87 -34.70 15.25
N GLU A 467 -3.82 -34.98 14.46
CA GLU A 467 -2.57 -35.55 14.95
C GLU A 467 -1.64 -34.52 15.60
N LYS A 468 -1.68 -33.28 15.10
CA LYS A 468 -0.77 -32.20 15.52
C LYS A 468 -1.52 -30.86 15.66
N PRO A 469 -2.43 -30.75 16.61
CA PRO A 469 -3.23 -29.54 16.79
C PRO A 469 -2.41 -28.30 17.19
N GLU A 470 -1.19 -28.50 17.69
CA GLU A 470 -0.24 -27.44 18.07
C GLU A 470 0.59 -26.88 16.89
N GLU A 471 0.52 -27.47 15.70
CA GLU A 471 1.29 -27.05 14.53
C GLU A 471 0.41 -26.28 13.51
N LEU A 472 -0.39 -25.29 13.96
CA LEU A 472 -1.30 -24.52 13.08
C LEU A 472 -0.57 -23.73 11.99
N GLU A 473 0.64 -23.24 12.25
CA GLU A 473 1.48 -22.59 11.23
C GLU A 473 1.75 -23.54 10.06
N LYS A 474 2.21 -24.75 10.35
CA LYS A 474 2.50 -25.74 9.31
C LYS A 474 1.25 -26.20 8.57
N LEU A 475 0.13 -26.29 9.28
CA LEU A 475 -1.16 -26.57 8.66
C LEU A 475 -1.56 -25.48 7.68
N LEU A 476 -1.39 -24.20 8.06
CA LEU A 476 -1.71 -23.07 7.19
C LEU A 476 -0.78 -23.04 5.96
N GLU A 477 0.51 -23.29 6.14
CA GLU A 477 1.47 -23.41 5.01
C GLU A 477 1.04 -24.55 4.06
N ALA A 478 0.67 -25.72 4.58
CA ALA A 478 0.17 -26.83 3.77
C ALA A 478 -1.13 -26.45 3.04
N VAL A 479 -2.05 -25.74 3.68
CA VAL A 479 -3.28 -25.24 3.05
C VAL A 479 -2.96 -24.32 1.87
N LEU A 480 -2.02 -23.40 2.04
CA LEU A 480 -1.61 -22.44 0.99
C LEU A 480 -0.97 -23.12 -0.22
N ASP A 481 -0.12 -24.10 0.04
CA ASP A 481 0.67 -24.77 -1.00
C ASP A 481 -0.15 -25.86 -1.71
N ASP A 482 -0.78 -26.78 -0.96
CA ASP A 482 -1.56 -27.89 -1.53
C ASP A 482 -2.81 -27.41 -2.28
N SER A 483 -3.45 -26.32 -1.82
CA SER A 483 -4.59 -25.73 -2.51
C SER A 483 -4.21 -25.05 -3.83
N GLY A 484 -2.93 -24.69 -3.99
CA GLY A 484 -2.42 -23.85 -5.08
C GLY A 484 -2.73 -22.36 -4.88
N TYR A 485 -3.18 -21.93 -3.70
CA TYR A 485 -3.59 -20.55 -3.46
C TYR A 485 -2.38 -19.58 -3.51
N ARG A 486 -1.26 -19.95 -2.87
CA ARG A 486 -0.01 -19.19 -2.93
C ARG A 486 0.46 -19.01 -4.37
N MET A 487 0.54 -20.12 -5.11
CA MET A 487 0.95 -20.11 -6.52
C MET A 487 0.03 -19.22 -7.37
N MET A 488 -1.29 -19.26 -7.15
CA MET A 488 -2.24 -18.37 -7.83
C MET A 488 -1.91 -16.89 -7.59
N LEU A 489 -1.63 -16.48 -6.36
CA LEU A 489 -1.30 -15.09 -6.03
C LEU A 489 0.07 -14.66 -6.60
N GLU A 490 1.06 -15.55 -6.60
CA GLU A 490 2.38 -15.31 -7.17
C GLU A 490 2.29 -15.14 -8.70
N GLU A 491 1.53 -16.00 -9.37
CA GLU A 491 1.29 -15.93 -10.81
C GLU A 491 0.52 -14.66 -11.21
N GLU A 492 -0.45 -14.26 -10.40
CA GLU A 492 -1.24 -13.02 -10.60
C GLU A 492 -0.45 -11.77 -10.20
N LYS A 493 0.76 -11.91 -9.64
CA LYS A 493 1.60 -10.82 -9.09
C LYS A 493 0.87 -9.97 -8.04
N GLU A 494 0.00 -10.60 -7.27
CA GLU A 494 -0.80 -9.96 -6.23
C GLU A 494 0.03 -9.80 -4.92
N HIS A 495 1.09 -9.00 -4.99
CA HIS A 495 2.09 -8.86 -3.92
C HIS A 495 1.48 -8.39 -2.60
N GLU A 496 0.53 -7.46 -2.65
CA GLU A 496 -0.15 -6.98 -1.45
C GLU A 496 -0.94 -8.11 -0.76
N ARG A 497 -1.59 -8.98 -1.54
CA ARG A 497 -2.30 -10.14 -1.00
C ARG A 497 -1.34 -11.16 -0.41
N LEU A 498 -0.18 -11.37 -1.03
CA LEU A 498 0.86 -12.22 -0.46
C LEU A 498 1.41 -11.67 0.87
N GLU A 499 1.57 -10.35 1.00
CA GLU A 499 1.92 -9.70 2.27
C GLU A 499 0.82 -9.91 3.32
N ASN A 500 -0.46 -9.82 2.94
CA ASN A 500 -1.59 -10.09 3.82
C ASN A 500 -1.61 -11.55 4.30
N ILE A 501 -1.29 -12.52 3.42
CA ILE A 501 -1.16 -13.93 3.79
C ILE A 501 0.00 -14.15 4.78
N LYS A 502 1.16 -13.55 4.54
CA LYS A 502 2.28 -13.62 5.50
C LYS A 502 1.90 -13.04 6.86
N SER A 503 1.19 -11.92 6.86
CA SER A 503 0.66 -11.32 8.10
C SER A 503 -0.36 -12.22 8.80
N LEU A 504 -1.14 -13.03 8.06
CA LEU A 504 -2.05 -14.02 8.63
C LEU A 504 -1.28 -15.20 9.28
N ILE A 505 -0.15 -15.60 8.70
CA ILE A 505 0.74 -16.59 9.29
C ILE A 505 1.30 -16.07 10.63
N ASP A 506 1.77 -14.80 10.64
CA ASP A 506 2.21 -14.13 11.89
C ASP A 506 1.10 -14.16 12.96
N ASP A 507 -0.15 -13.88 12.58
CA ASP A 507 -1.29 -13.87 13.50
C ASP A 507 -1.54 -15.26 14.14
N ILE A 508 -1.47 -16.33 13.36
CA ILE A 508 -1.61 -17.70 13.86
C ILE A 508 -0.48 -18.08 14.82
N ILE A 509 0.76 -17.72 14.49
CA ILE A 509 1.92 -17.98 15.34
C ILE A 509 1.79 -17.23 16.68
N GLU A 510 1.44 -15.95 16.61
CA GLU A 510 1.18 -15.14 17.81
C GLU A 510 0.06 -15.74 18.66
N TYR A 511 -1.03 -16.18 18.01
CA TYR A 511 -2.14 -16.82 18.70
C TYR A 511 -1.70 -18.09 19.46
N GLN A 512 -0.94 -18.98 18.81
CA GLN A 512 -0.45 -20.20 19.45
C GLN A 512 0.51 -19.93 20.62
N ASN A 513 1.36 -18.90 20.48
CA ASN A 513 2.27 -18.50 21.55
C ASN A 513 1.54 -17.92 22.76
N ASN A 514 0.48 -17.13 22.53
CA ASN A 514 -0.32 -16.50 23.59
C ASN A 514 -1.31 -17.47 24.25
N TYR A 515 -1.78 -18.50 23.52
CA TYR A 515 -2.75 -19.48 23.96
C TYR A 515 -2.26 -20.92 23.71
N PRO A 516 -1.22 -21.39 24.44
CA PRO A 516 -0.68 -22.73 24.24
C PRO A 516 -1.77 -23.81 24.47
N GLY A 517 -1.88 -24.75 23.54
CA GLY A 517 -2.88 -25.83 23.57
C GLY A 517 -4.24 -25.47 23.02
N SER A 518 -4.43 -24.27 22.48
CA SER A 518 -5.65 -23.88 21.75
C SER A 518 -5.74 -24.61 20.40
N SER A 519 -6.96 -24.92 20.00
CA SER A 519 -7.27 -25.58 18.73
C SER A 519 -7.50 -24.61 17.58
N LEU A 520 -7.52 -25.12 16.35
CA LEU A 520 -7.94 -24.36 15.18
C LEU A 520 -9.37 -23.81 15.32
N ALA A 521 -10.27 -24.56 15.96
CA ALA A 521 -11.64 -24.10 16.22
C ALA A 521 -11.68 -22.88 17.15
N ASP A 522 -10.82 -22.85 18.17
CA ASP A 522 -10.70 -21.69 19.08
C ASP A 522 -10.19 -20.46 18.35
N TYR A 523 -9.19 -20.61 17.48
CA TYR A 523 -8.68 -19.55 16.64
C TYR A 523 -9.77 -18.96 15.74
N LEU A 524 -10.51 -19.79 15.01
CA LEU A 524 -11.60 -19.35 14.13
C LEU A 524 -12.74 -18.67 14.90
N SER A 525 -13.04 -19.15 16.10
CA SER A 525 -14.04 -18.54 17.00
C SER A 525 -13.59 -17.14 17.44
N MET A 526 -12.33 -16.98 17.77
CA MET A 526 -11.75 -15.68 18.13
C MET A 526 -11.88 -14.67 16.96
N ILE A 527 -11.55 -15.08 15.74
CA ILE A 527 -11.66 -14.20 14.55
C ILE A 527 -13.11 -13.78 14.30
N SER A 528 -14.06 -14.70 14.43
CA SER A 528 -15.49 -14.37 14.30
C SER A 528 -15.92 -13.28 15.27
N LEU A 529 -15.44 -13.35 16.53
CA LEU A 529 -15.70 -12.31 17.52
C LEU A 529 -15.09 -10.95 17.19
N TYR A 530 -13.90 -10.93 16.57
CA TYR A 530 -13.29 -9.68 16.13
C TYR A 530 -14.08 -9.02 14.99
N THR A 531 -14.54 -9.81 14.03
CA THR A 531 -15.33 -9.32 12.90
C THR A 531 -16.67 -8.75 13.36
N ASP A 532 -17.36 -9.40 14.25
CA ASP A 532 -18.66 -8.94 14.78
C ASP A 532 -18.52 -7.64 15.58
N ARG A 533 -17.55 -7.57 16.51
CA ARG A 533 -17.32 -6.36 17.31
C ARG A 533 -16.91 -5.15 16.48
N ALA A 534 -16.18 -5.36 15.39
CA ALA A 534 -15.78 -4.28 14.49
C ALA A 534 -16.97 -3.66 13.76
N ASN A 535 -18.05 -4.42 13.52
CA ASN A 535 -19.26 -3.94 12.82
C ASN A 535 -20.17 -3.08 13.72
N GLU A 536 -20.03 -3.11 15.05
CA GLU A 536 -20.82 -2.34 16.00
C GLU A 536 -20.38 -0.87 16.13
N GLN A 537 -19.26 -0.48 15.52
CA GLN A 537 -18.66 0.85 15.70
C GLN A 537 -19.22 1.86 14.70
N GLN A 538 -20.09 2.77 15.16
CA GLN A 538 -20.62 3.90 14.41
C GLN A 538 -20.33 5.22 15.15
N GLY A 539 -19.94 6.29 14.42
CA GLY A 539 -19.72 7.63 14.98
C GLY A 539 -18.29 8.15 14.85
N GLU A 540 -17.83 8.92 15.83
CA GLU A 540 -16.47 9.44 15.90
C GLU A 540 -15.47 8.29 16.05
N ALA A 541 -14.40 8.28 15.22
CA ALA A 541 -13.51 7.14 15.11
C ALA A 541 -12.07 7.53 14.78
N LEU A 542 -11.10 6.77 15.32
CA LEU A 542 -9.69 6.85 14.93
C LEU A 542 -9.52 6.46 13.46
N LYS A 543 -8.73 7.21 12.73
CA LYS A 543 -8.52 6.99 11.29
C LYS A 543 -7.27 6.13 11.05
N LEU A 544 -7.47 5.01 10.38
CA LEU A 544 -6.39 4.12 9.94
C LEU A 544 -6.25 4.22 8.42
N MET A 545 -5.04 4.38 7.89
CA MET A 545 -4.83 4.45 6.45
C MET A 545 -3.38 4.25 6.05
N THR A 546 -3.18 3.88 4.79
CA THR A 546 -1.84 3.95 4.21
C THR A 546 -1.40 5.40 4.06
N ILE A 547 -0.08 5.63 4.05
CA ILE A 547 0.47 6.98 3.84
C ILE A 547 0.04 7.55 2.50
N HIS A 548 -0.12 6.70 1.46
CA HIS A 548 -0.64 7.13 0.16
C HIS A 548 -2.07 7.68 0.25
N ALA A 549 -2.95 7.02 1.01
CA ALA A 549 -4.32 7.47 1.23
C ALA A 549 -4.40 8.74 2.08
N ALA A 550 -3.37 9.02 2.90
CA ALA A 550 -3.28 10.21 3.72
C ALA A 550 -2.89 11.48 2.94
N LYS A 551 -2.47 11.35 1.67
CA LYS A 551 -2.15 12.53 0.84
C LYS A 551 -3.37 13.44 0.71
N GLY A 552 -3.18 14.73 0.98
CA GLY A 552 -4.27 15.73 1.02
C GLY A 552 -4.99 15.86 2.36
N LEU A 553 -4.87 14.88 3.27
CA LEU A 553 -5.45 14.93 4.61
C LEU A 553 -4.49 15.57 5.63
N GLU A 554 -5.02 15.87 6.84
CA GLU A 554 -4.24 16.44 7.94
C GLU A 554 -4.92 16.16 9.28
N PHE A 555 -4.12 15.95 10.34
CA PHE A 555 -4.60 15.54 11.66
C PHE A 555 -3.82 16.25 12.76
N GLU A 556 -4.43 16.49 13.92
CA GLU A 556 -3.74 17.07 15.09
C GLU A 556 -2.61 16.14 15.56
N THR A 557 -2.90 14.84 15.65
CA THR A 557 -1.94 13.82 16.09
C THR A 557 -1.83 12.70 15.04
N VAL A 558 -0.60 12.39 14.67
CA VAL A 558 -0.29 11.33 13.71
C VAL A 558 0.66 10.32 14.35
N PHE A 559 0.30 9.05 14.26
CA PHE A 559 1.14 7.91 14.60
C PHE A 559 1.57 7.23 13.30
N VAL A 560 2.87 7.13 13.05
CA VAL A 560 3.43 6.37 11.92
C VAL A 560 3.99 5.08 12.49
N ILE A 561 3.33 3.95 12.20
CA ILE A 561 3.71 2.63 12.69
C ILE A 561 4.52 1.85 11.65
N GLY A 562 5.27 0.83 12.12
CA GLY A 562 6.06 -0.04 11.25
C GLY A 562 7.23 0.68 10.60
N MET A 563 7.86 1.64 11.30
CA MET A 563 9.03 2.39 10.83
C MET A 563 10.31 1.54 10.91
N SER A 564 10.34 0.45 10.13
CA SER A 564 11.46 -0.51 10.13
C SER A 564 12.05 -0.68 8.73
N GLU A 565 13.38 -0.88 8.63
CA GLU A 565 14.07 -1.17 7.37
C GLU A 565 13.46 -2.39 6.67
N GLY A 566 13.27 -2.28 5.35
CA GLY A 566 12.63 -3.30 4.54
C GLY A 566 11.11 -3.22 4.52
N ILE A 567 10.48 -2.59 5.53
CA ILE A 567 9.05 -2.30 5.60
C ILE A 567 8.80 -0.85 5.17
N PHE A 568 9.44 0.10 5.83
CA PHE A 568 9.44 1.52 5.48
C PHE A 568 10.81 2.14 5.73
N PRO A 569 11.67 2.27 4.68
CA PRO A 569 11.40 2.07 3.25
C PRO A 569 11.13 0.61 2.88
N SER A 570 10.26 0.41 1.88
CA SER A 570 9.97 -0.91 1.33
C SER A 570 11.19 -1.50 0.64
N GLN A 571 11.61 -2.70 1.04
CA GLN A 571 12.75 -3.40 0.43
C GLN A 571 12.54 -3.59 -1.07
N ARG A 572 11.32 -3.94 -1.46
CA ARG A 572 10.96 -4.13 -2.86
C ARG A 572 11.12 -2.86 -3.67
N SER A 573 10.54 -1.74 -3.22
CA SER A 573 10.63 -0.45 -3.92
C SER A 573 12.08 0.01 -4.12
N VAL A 574 12.94 -0.24 -3.11
CA VAL A 574 14.36 0.13 -3.17
C VAL A 574 15.17 -0.78 -4.10
N GLN A 575 14.77 -2.05 -4.26
CA GLN A 575 15.48 -3.02 -5.11
C GLN A 575 15.05 -2.94 -6.58
N GLU A 576 13.77 -2.69 -6.85
CA GLU A 576 13.22 -2.67 -8.21
C GLU A 576 13.54 -1.38 -8.97
N ASP A 577 13.67 -0.25 -8.27
CA ASP A 577 13.95 1.05 -8.89
C ASP A 577 15.16 1.74 -8.23
N PRO A 578 16.18 2.16 -9.00
CA PRO A 578 17.29 2.96 -8.48
C PRO A 578 16.86 4.25 -7.78
N LYS A 579 15.69 4.80 -8.12
CA LYS A 579 15.08 5.98 -7.49
C LYS A 579 14.10 5.63 -6.37
N GLY A 580 13.84 4.35 -6.14
CA GLY A 580 12.84 3.88 -5.19
C GLY A 580 13.06 4.38 -3.77
N LEU A 581 14.31 4.51 -3.32
CA LEU A 581 14.62 5.08 -2.02
C LEU A 581 14.22 6.56 -1.91
N GLU A 582 14.40 7.34 -2.97
CA GLU A 582 13.98 8.76 -2.97
C GLU A 582 12.46 8.89 -2.96
N GLU A 583 11.74 7.98 -3.62
CA GLU A 583 10.28 7.93 -3.58
C GLU A 583 9.77 7.54 -2.18
N GLU A 584 10.33 6.50 -1.57
CA GLU A 584 9.99 6.10 -0.20
C GLU A 584 10.28 7.24 0.80
N ARG A 585 11.35 8.04 0.57
CA ARG A 585 11.63 9.22 1.41
C ARG A 585 10.61 10.35 1.21
N ARG A 586 10.12 10.56 -0.03
CA ARG A 586 9.00 11.48 -0.27
C ARG A 586 7.73 11.00 0.43
N LEU A 587 7.51 9.68 0.45
CA LEU A 587 6.38 9.10 1.16
C LEU A 587 6.50 9.35 2.67
N ALA A 588 7.69 9.20 3.25
CA ALA A 588 7.94 9.54 4.66
C ALA A 588 7.75 11.04 4.93
N TYR A 589 8.21 11.90 4.03
CA TYR A 589 7.96 13.34 4.10
C TYR A 589 6.47 13.67 4.06
N VAL A 590 5.69 12.98 3.21
CA VAL A 590 4.23 13.10 3.19
C VAL A 590 3.65 12.70 4.54
N ALA A 591 4.05 11.54 5.11
CA ALA A 591 3.55 11.08 6.41
C ALA A 591 3.80 12.11 7.53
N TYR A 592 5.02 12.64 7.61
CA TYR A 592 5.40 13.61 8.65
C TYR A 592 4.60 14.90 8.54
N THR A 593 4.41 15.38 7.32
CA THR A 593 3.65 16.62 7.05
C THR A 593 2.13 16.48 7.13
N ARG A 594 1.61 15.31 7.52
CA ARG A 594 0.17 15.16 7.85
C ARG A 594 -0.13 15.64 9.26
N ALA A 595 0.86 15.65 10.16
CA ALA A 595 0.69 16.07 11.53
C ALA A 595 0.64 17.60 11.67
N LYS A 596 -0.35 18.08 12.43
CA LYS A 596 -0.46 19.49 12.83
C LYS A 596 0.38 19.79 14.07
N LYS A 597 0.21 19.02 15.15
CA LYS A 597 0.78 19.29 16.47
C LYS A 597 1.69 18.19 17.00
N GLU A 598 1.32 16.93 16.80
CA GLU A 598 2.02 15.80 17.39
C GLU A 598 2.31 14.73 16.33
N LEU A 599 3.58 14.31 16.25
CA LEU A 599 4.04 13.25 15.35
C LEU A 599 4.79 12.19 16.15
N TYR A 600 4.37 10.94 15.98
CA TYR A 600 4.99 9.74 16.54
C TYR A 600 5.56 8.89 15.43
N LEU A 601 6.83 8.50 15.57
CA LEU A 601 7.51 7.54 14.71
C LEU A 601 7.77 6.28 15.53
N LEU A 602 7.12 5.20 15.19
CA LEU A 602 7.11 3.99 16.01
C LEU A 602 7.68 2.82 15.21
N GLU A 603 8.47 1.97 15.87
CA GLU A 603 9.08 0.81 15.27
C GLU A 603 9.19 -0.35 16.25
N SER A 604 9.23 -1.57 15.72
CA SER A 604 9.44 -2.79 16.49
C SER A 604 10.65 -3.57 16.00
N SER A 605 11.30 -4.33 16.89
CA SER A 605 12.48 -5.14 16.60
C SER A 605 12.20 -6.65 16.49
N SER A 606 10.92 -7.06 16.50
CA SER A 606 10.50 -8.45 16.34
C SER A 606 10.94 -9.07 15.01
N PHE A 607 10.87 -10.39 14.92
CA PHE A 607 11.03 -11.10 13.67
C PHE A 607 9.86 -10.79 12.72
N SER A 608 10.13 -10.57 11.45
CA SER A 608 9.12 -10.36 10.41
C SER A 608 9.15 -11.50 9.39
N TYR A 609 8.04 -12.19 9.22
CA TYR A 609 7.89 -13.20 8.17
C TYR A 609 7.84 -12.56 6.77
N VAL A 610 7.37 -11.32 6.67
CA VAL A 610 7.40 -10.56 5.41
C VAL A 610 8.85 -10.38 4.94
N LEU A 611 9.76 -10.03 5.86
CA LEU A 611 11.19 -9.82 5.58
C LEU A 611 12.00 -11.12 5.71
N SER A 612 11.49 -12.14 6.41
CA SER A 612 12.21 -13.34 6.83
C SER A 612 13.47 -13.02 7.65
N ASP A 613 13.44 -11.92 8.43
CA ASP A 613 14.54 -11.44 9.26
C ASP A 613 14.01 -10.62 10.45
N ASN A 614 14.89 -10.32 11.42
CA ASN A 614 14.58 -9.39 12.49
C ASN A 614 14.56 -7.95 11.95
N LYS A 615 13.58 -7.18 12.40
CA LYS A 615 13.45 -5.78 12.03
C LYS A 615 14.54 -4.93 12.68
N SER A 616 14.87 -3.85 12.01
CA SER A 616 15.71 -2.77 12.54
C SER A 616 15.07 -1.42 12.25
N ALA A 617 15.39 -0.42 13.06
CA ALA A 617 14.84 0.92 12.92
C ALA A 617 15.07 1.50 11.52
N SER A 618 14.04 2.09 10.96
CA SER A 618 14.06 2.76 9.66
C SER A 618 15.16 3.82 9.59
N ARG A 619 15.85 3.88 8.46
CA ARG A 619 16.78 4.97 8.16
C ARG A 619 16.10 6.34 8.19
N PHE A 620 14.80 6.41 7.89
CA PHE A 620 14.05 7.67 7.89
C PHE A 620 13.93 8.31 9.29
N ILE A 621 14.01 7.50 10.36
CA ILE A 621 14.13 8.01 11.72
C ILE A 621 15.52 8.65 11.94
N LYS A 622 16.58 7.98 11.46
CA LYS A 622 17.98 8.44 11.60
C LYS A 622 18.29 9.65 10.73
N GLU A 623 17.58 9.85 9.64
CA GLU A 623 17.73 11.00 8.74
C GLU A 623 17.05 12.27 9.27
N VAL A 624 16.25 12.17 10.35
CA VAL A 624 15.76 13.32 11.10
C VAL A 624 16.89 13.85 11.99
N ASP A 625 17.18 15.16 11.92
CA ASP A 625 18.17 15.79 12.79
C ASP A 625 17.76 15.61 14.26
N GLY A 626 18.65 15.06 15.07
CA GLY A 626 18.40 14.68 16.48
C GLY A 626 17.89 15.82 17.39
N LYS A 627 18.08 17.07 17.00
CA LYS A 627 17.52 18.20 17.76
C LYS A 627 16.00 18.32 17.68
N TYR A 628 15.37 17.74 16.63
CA TYR A 628 13.92 17.79 16.39
C TYR A 628 13.19 16.51 16.81
N ILE A 629 13.94 15.46 17.23
CA ILE A 629 13.39 14.21 17.67
C ILE A 629 13.62 13.99 19.17
N ASP A 630 12.65 13.40 19.83
CA ASP A 630 12.72 12.98 21.22
C ASP A 630 12.55 11.46 21.29
N HIS A 631 13.59 10.78 21.77
CA HIS A 631 13.58 9.34 21.97
C HIS A 631 12.96 9.01 23.33
N LEU A 632 11.70 8.54 23.32
CA LEU A 632 10.99 8.18 24.54
C LEU A 632 11.66 6.96 25.19
N ASN A 633 12.25 7.14 26.36
CA ASN A 633 12.97 6.09 27.08
C ASN A 633 12.06 4.91 27.44
N GLU A 634 12.58 3.69 27.36
CA GLU A 634 11.92 2.42 27.73
C GLU A 634 11.51 2.33 29.23
N ASN A 635 11.93 3.26 30.08
CA ASN A 635 11.81 3.16 31.54
C ASN A 635 10.50 3.72 32.13
N GLN A 636 9.52 4.11 31.32
CA GLN A 636 8.17 4.40 31.84
C GLN A 636 7.19 3.30 31.42
N ARG A 637 7.30 2.12 32.03
CA ARG A 637 6.17 1.20 32.14
C ARG A 637 5.15 1.87 33.06
N THR A 638 4.25 2.67 32.51
CA THR A 638 3.00 3.00 33.18
C THR A 638 2.12 1.78 33.14
N GLY A 639 2.19 0.97 34.17
CA GLY A 639 1.30 -0.12 34.40
C GLY A 639 -0.12 0.39 34.58
N ILE A 640 -0.96 0.17 33.57
CA ILE A 640 -2.41 0.16 33.69
C ILE A 640 -2.92 -0.93 32.75
N PHE A 641 -2.74 -2.17 33.14
CA PHE A 641 -3.61 -3.30 32.87
C PHE A 641 -3.30 -4.41 33.86
N ASP A 642 -3.82 -4.28 35.09
CA ASP A 642 -4.16 -5.44 35.90
C ASP A 642 -5.40 -6.07 35.26
N ILE A 643 -5.19 -6.98 34.33
CA ILE A 643 -6.20 -8.00 34.04
C ILE A 643 -6.08 -8.99 35.18
N PRO A 644 -7.12 -9.23 36.00
CA PRO A 644 -7.05 -10.21 37.06
C PRO A 644 -6.97 -11.62 36.44
N VAL A 645 -5.76 -12.11 36.25
CA VAL A 645 -5.54 -13.53 36.05
C VAL A 645 -5.97 -14.21 37.37
N LYS A 646 -7.12 -14.87 37.35
CA LYS A 646 -7.52 -15.79 38.43
C LYS A 646 -6.41 -16.83 38.58
N LYS A 647 -5.58 -16.63 39.61
CA LYS A 647 -4.66 -17.65 40.09
C LYS A 647 -5.52 -18.80 40.65
N THR A 648 -5.62 -19.88 39.91
CA THR A 648 -5.97 -21.17 40.50
C THR A 648 -4.80 -21.63 41.37
N ASN A 649 -5.05 -21.72 42.65
CA ASN A 649 -4.11 -22.24 43.64
C ASN A 649 -3.72 -23.69 43.30
N SER A 650 -2.44 -23.90 43.03
CA SER A 650 -1.79 -25.15 43.36
C SER A 650 -0.57 -24.81 44.22
N SER A 651 -0.81 -24.89 45.54
CA SER A 651 0.24 -24.96 46.53
C SER A 651 1.04 -26.23 46.34
N ILE A 652 2.36 -26.15 46.37
CA ILE A 652 3.26 -27.03 47.12
C ILE A 652 4.72 -26.65 46.76
N PHE A 653 5.49 -26.48 47.87
CA PHE A 653 6.93 -26.30 48.01
C PHE A 653 7.50 -24.88 47.90
N THR A 654 7.47 -24.21 49.04
CA THR A 654 8.47 -23.25 49.47
C THR A 654 9.63 -23.98 50.13
N GLU A 655 10.84 -23.79 49.69
CA GLU A 655 12.03 -23.81 50.55
C GLU A 655 13.03 -22.72 50.17
N ASN A 656 13.46 -22.08 51.23
CA ASN A 656 14.37 -20.94 51.34
C ASN A 656 15.70 -21.15 50.61
N VAL A 657 16.17 -20.12 49.87
CA VAL A 657 17.60 -19.84 49.83
C VAL A 657 17.86 -18.34 49.90
N LYS A 658 18.61 -17.99 50.94
CA LYS A 658 19.14 -16.68 51.26
C LYS A 658 20.14 -16.19 50.20
N SER A 659 20.16 -14.88 50.05
CA SER A 659 21.17 -14.11 49.33
C SER A 659 22.61 -14.50 49.67
N SER A 660 23.46 -14.70 48.69
CA SER A 660 24.87 -14.34 48.74
C SER A 660 25.41 -14.15 47.29
N ALA A 661 25.89 -12.93 47.08
CA ALA A 661 26.65 -12.58 45.90
C ALA A 661 28.00 -13.31 45.91
N SER A 662 28.29 -14.08 44.85
CA SER A 662 29.70 -14.32 44.44
C SER A 662 29.72 -14.75 42.99
N LEU A 663 30.54 -14.04 42.24
CA LEU A 663 30.98 -14.30 40.88
C LEU A 663 31.46 -15.75 40.74
N ASN A 664 30.78 -16.51 39.86
CA ASN A 664 31.40 -17.66 39.23
C ASN A 664 31.28 -17.52 37.71
N ARG A 665 32.41 -17.22 37.08
CA ARG A 665 32.65 -17.35 35.63
C ARG A 665 32.49 -18.85 35.30
N THR A 666 31.38 -19.24 34.72
CA THR A 666 31.26 -20.55 34.07
C THR A 666 31.96 -20.45 32.72
N ASN A 667 32.94 -21.30 32.50
CA ASN A 667 33.67 -21.48 31.24
C ASN A 667 32.72 -21.90 30.11
N ALA A 668 32.16 -20.93 29.39
CA ALA A 668 31.51 -21.23 28.13
C ALA A 668 32.58 -21.66 27.11
N PRO A 669 32.35 -22.70 26.33
CA PRO A 669 33.32 -23.17 25.34
C PRO A 669 33.54 -22.07 24.30
N VAL A 670 34.82 -21.67 24.12
CA VAL A 670 35.22 -20.72 23.11
C VAL A 670 35.37 -21.44 21.78
N TYR A 671 34.50 -21.15 20.82
CA TYR A 671 34.57 -21.71 19.46
C TYR A 671 35.45 -20.84 18.56
N ARG A 672 36.38 -21.45 17.82
CA ARG A 672 37.29 -20.78 16.88
C ARG A 672 37.07 -21.29 15.47
N LYS A 673 37.42 -20.51 14.47
CA LYS A 673 37.43 -20.92 13.07
C LYS A 673 38.30 -22.22 12.91
N GLY A 674 37.71 -23.24 12.25
CA GLY A 674 38.32 -24.55 12.09
C GLY A 674 37.97 -25.58 13.17
N ASP A 675 37.28 -25.19 14.25
CA ASP A 675 36.81 -26.13 15.26
C ASP A 675 35.75 -27.07 14.68
N SER A 676 35.90 -28.39 14.91
CA SER A 676 34.85 -29.36 14.62
C SER A 676 33.80 -29.35 15.76
N VAL A 677 32.54 -29.30 15.38
CA VAL A 677 31.40 -29.25 16.33
C VAL A 677 30.38 -30.31 15.98
N ILE A 678 29.60 -30.72 16.99
CA ILE A 678 28.46 -31.63 16.83
C ILE A 678 27.22 -30.88 17.27
N HIS A 679 26.26 -30.79 16.37
CA HIS A 679 24.95 -30.16 16.60
C HIS A 679 23.87 -31.25 16.72
N THR A 680 22.95 -31.12 17.66
CA THR A 680 21.92 -32.12 17.95
C THR A 680 21.02 -32.44 16.76
N MET A 681 20.73 -31.46 15.87
CA MET A 681 19.88 -31.64 14.68
C MET A 681 20.64 -31.76 13.37
N PHE A 682 21.83 -31.12 13.25
CA PHE A 682 22.57 -31.04 11.97
C PHE A 682 23.81 -31.96 11.91
N GLY A 683 24.06 -32.68 12.99
CA GLY A 683 25.22 -33.59 13.04
C GLY A 683 26.57 -32.86 13.13
N GLU A 684 27.59 -33.43 12.48
CA GLU A 684 28.94 -32.88 12.50
C GLU A 684 29.08 -31.69 11.53
N GLY A 685 29.79 -30.66 11.99
CA GLY A 685 30.08 -29.48 11.19
C GLY A 685 31.40 -28.83 11.58
N VAL A 686 31.87 -27.87 10.75
CA VAL A 686 33.11 -27.12 10.98
C VAL A 686 32.81 -25.64 11.10
N VAL A 687 33.32 -24.98 12.13
CA VAL A 687 33.17 -23.53 12.32
C VAL A 687 33.98 -22.77 11.27
N VAL A 688 33.27 -22.03 10.43
CA VAL A 688 33.82 -21.17 9.36
C VAL A 688 34.24 -19.81 9.89
N SER A 689 33.40 -19.23 10.78
CA SER A 689 33.66 -17.95 11.46
C SER A 689 32.92 -17.87 12.78
N ASN A 690 33.39 -17.02 13.68
CA ASN A 690 32.70 -16.67 14.92
C ASN A 690 32.87 -15.17 15.13
N ILE A 691 31.76 -14.41 15.05
CA ILE A 691 31.73 -12.96 15.15
C ILE A 691 30.63 -12.60 16.15
N ASN A 692 30.99 -11.86 17.18
CA ASN A 692 30.05 -11.36 18.20
C ASN A 692 29.15 -12.43 18.84
N GLY A 693 29.69 -13.63 19.08
CA GLY A 693 28.94 -14.71 19.72
C GLY A 693 28.02 -15.49 18.78
N ILE A 694 28.06 -15.22 17.49
CA ILE A 694 27.38 -15.97 16.43
C ILE A 694 28.45 -16.68 15.58
N MET A 695 28.41 -18.01 15.56
CA MET A 695 29.29 -18.80 14.71
C MET A 695 28.58 -19.25 13.45
N THR A 696 29.30 -19.17 12.33
CA THR A 696 28.89 -19.77 11.05
C THR A 696 29.50 -21.16 10.98
N VAL A 697 28.67 -22.19 10.85
CA VAL A 697 29.10 -23.59 10.85
C VAL A 697 28.69 -24.23 9.53
N ALA A 698 29.63 -24.89 8.86
CA ALA A 698 29.34 -25.68 7.68
C ALA A 698 29.10 -27.14 8.08
N PHE A 699 27.90 -27.66 7.76
CA PHE A 699 27.50 -29.05 7.95
C PHE A 699 27.48 -29.81 6.64
N SER A 700 27.54 -31.14 6.70
CA SER A 700 27.43 -32.01 5.53
C SER A 700 26.06 -31.92 4.88
N TYR A 701 25.97 -32.27 3.57
CA TYR A 701 24.69 -32.36 2.86
C TYR A 701 23.70 -33.28 3.63
N PRO A 702 22.41 -32.89 3.81
CA PRO A 702 21.70 -31.78 3.13
C PRO A 702 21.68 -30.44 3.90
N HIS A 703 22.37 -30.27 5.01
CA HIS A 703 22.16 -29.17 5.96
C HIS A 703 22.89 -27.87 5.61
N GLY A 704 24.02 -27.93 4.86
CA GLY A 704 24.72 -26.72 4.38
C GLY A 704 25.27 -25.82 5.49
N VAL A 705 25.38 -24.52 5.22
CA VAL A 705 25.96 -23.54 6.16
C VAL A 705 24.86 -22.93 7.04
N LYS A 706 25.07 -22.93 8.36
CA LYS A 706 24.14 -22.38 9.37
C LYS A 706 24.83 -21.39 10.29
N LYS A 707 24.10 -20.35 10.71
CA LYS A 707 24.53 -19.42 11.77
C LYS A 707 23.92 -19.85 13.10
N ILE A 708 24.75 -20.05 14.12
CA ILE A 708 24.34 -20.61 15.42
C ILE A 708 24.96 -19.77 16.53
N SER A 709 24.17 -19.41 17.55
CA SER A 709 24.71 -18.72 18.72
C SER A 709 25.67 -19.61 19.50
N THR A 710 26.77 -19.06 19.98
CA THR A 710 27.72 -19.76 20.86
C THR A 710 27.14 -20.16 22.22
N SER A 711 26.02 -19.54 22.62
CA SER A 711 25.26 -19.90 23.84
C SER A 711 24.23 -21.01 23.62
N PHE A 712 24.05 -21.50 22.39
CA PHE A 712 23.09 -22.56 22.11
C PHE A 712 23.53 -23.88 22.73
N LYS A 713 22.71 -24.44 23.61
CA LYS A 713 23.03 -25.66 24.37
C LYS A 713 23.09 -26.95 23.53
N GLY A 714 22.54 -26.92 22.32
CA GLY A 714 22.52 -28.07 21.39
C GLY A 714 23.75 -28.21 20.50
N ILE A 715 24.81 -27.44 20.74
CA ILE A 715 26.09 -27.57 20.01
C ILE A 715 27.26 -27.72 20.99
N ARG A 716 28.16 -28.65 20.68
CA ARG A 716 29.38 -28.88 21.46
C ARG A 716 30.58 -29.07 20.56
N LYS A 717 31.80 -28.80 21.05
CA LYS A 717 33.02 -29.17 20.34
C LYS A 717 33.14 -30.69 20.24
N LYS A 718 33.61 -31.17 19.09
CA LYS A 718 33.95 -32.56 18.91
C LYS A 718 35.31 -32.81 19.59
N ASN A 719 35.35 -33.69 20.59
CA ASN A 719 36.59 -34.14 21.24
C ASN A 719 37.24 -35.26 20.45
N LYS A 720 38.58 -35.40 20.56
CA LYS A 720 39.35 -36.45 19.86
C LYS A 720 38.88 -37.87 20.18
N ASN A 721 38.07 -38.06 21.23
CA ASN A 721 37.53 -39.36 21.66
C ASN A 721 36.14 -39.67 21.08
N ASP A 722 35.56 -38.82 20.26
CA ASP A 722 34.24 -39.03 19.62
C ASP A 722 34.32 -39.81 18.29
N CYS A 723 35.46 -40.48 18.04
CA CYS A 723 35.64 -41.40 16.91
C CYS A 723 35.58 -42.84 17.37
N SER A 724 34.38 -43.43 17.42
CA SER A 724 34.18 -44.87 17.39
C SER A 724 32.84 -45.19 16.72
#